data_b3115542c0ac72784fe9e52aef740aeb
#
_entry.id   b3115542c0ac72784fe9e52aef740aeb
#
_cell.length_a   1.000
_cell.length_b   1.000
_cell.length_c   1.000
_cell.angle_alpha   90.00
_cell.angle_beta   90.00
_cell.angle_gamma   90.00
#
_symmetry.space_group_name_H-M   'P 1'
#
loop_
_entity.id
_entity.type
_entity.pdbx_description
1 polymer ?
#
loop_
_entity_poly.entity_id
_entity_poly.type
_entity_poly.pdbx_seq_one_letter_code
_entity_poly.pdbx_strand_id
1 'polypeptide(L)'
;MVSQTRSVSSRSHAPQADGTRSARSNTHNVQRNSHGSHRANGPKKNRTKRKHLVLKWVLGIFAALLTAGIGLFAYMYVTTSVPEPEAFALAEKTTVYYSDGTTEIGSYAEQNREIIDCSVLPDYVGNAIVSSEDRSFYTNKGIDLVGIARALYNNLTTGSRQGGSTITQQYAERYYLGETTSYSGKLREAFLAIKIAQQQDKSQVLCNYMNTIYLGRGAYGIQAAAKAYFNKDAKDLTLSEAATLAGIIPAPSAWDPAVDEAQAQKRYKRVLSIMEEDGYITAKQRKESQFPQAIEYQQSNQLEGANGYLLTMVQNELIGTKAFSKQDLETGGYKIVTTIDKSKQDLMYSVVSPSQNGMQGVVPDGMQFGALSVNPKDGSIIALYAGDDYLTKQLNNVTQATYEVGSTMKPFALLAAINEGVSLNTMFNGNSFRTFPGITETVSNYGNANLGYVNLYTATEQSSNTVYMDLQTKLGTKKIADTAREAGVENTSLNGSEPYTVLGNNGLSVEDMTRAYATLANQGNKPTLHIVASVKTPDGSDLYNAPTTAEQVFEANSANLVTKALTGVVQRGTATEARATGHTIAGKSGTANDSRAASFIGYTPSVVTTVAMWYPDANGNPQEIPAFGSWTGGSDYPVHLFTEYMTQALADTPNETFPTATDSGKVGGSDGTWGTGAQKSYTSQTTPKAEESTQPTTPSPTETTTPDSGSGSGSGDGDADSGSGDNGGSGSSTDQSSQGQSDQGQSTQSPQQ
;
A
#
# COMPACT_ATOMS: atom_id res chain seq x y z
N MET A 1 -24.83 -0.63 -7.75
CA MET A 1 -25.78 -1.63 -7.23
C MET A 1 -25.35 -1.99 -5.82
N VAL A 2 -26.15 -1.63 -4.86
CA VAL A 2 -25.88 -1.78 -3.42
C VAL A 2 -26.17 -3.22 -3.02
N SER A 3 -25.23 -3.90 -2.35
CA SER A 3 -25.52 -5.09 -1.57
C SER A 3 -24.96 -4.93 -0.16
N GLN A 4 -25.88 -4.83 0.77
CA GLN A 4 -25.64 -4.90 2.21
C GLN A 4 -25.30 -6.33 2.60
N THR A 5 -24.21 -6.55 3.30
CA THR A 5 -24.00 -7.76 4.08
C THR A 5 -23.98 -7.43 5.57
N ARG A 6 -24.96 -8.02 6.25
CA ARG A 6 -25.14 -8.03 7.72
C ARG A 6 -24.02 -8.86 8.36
N SER A 7 -23.35 -8.28 9.33
CA SER A 7 -22.51 -9.02 10.25
C SER A 7 -23.38 -9.70 11.32
N VAL A 8 -23.23 -11.02 11.45
CA VAL A 8 -23.82 -11.85 12.51
C VAL A 8 -22.86 -11.88 13.70
N SER A 9 -23.34 -11.37 14.82
CA SER A 9 -22.70 -11.47 16.12
C SER A 9 -22.84 -12.88 16.68
N SER A 10 -21.75 -13.62 16.86
CA SER A 10 -21.72 -14.87 17.63
C SER A 10 -21.41 -14.59 19.10
N ARG A 11 -22.38 -14.84 19.96
CA ARG A 11 -22.20 -14.93 21.42
C ARG A 11 -21.52 -16.26 21.74
N SER A 12 -20.40 -16.23 22.41
CA SER A 12 -19.79 -17.38 23.08
C SER A 12 -20.36 -17.51 24.47
N HIS A 13 -20.86 -18.71 24.81
CA HIS A 13 -21.28 -19.16 26.12
C HIS A 13 -20.07 -19.58 26.97
N ALA A 14 -20.05 -19.18 28.21
CA ALA A 14 -19.19 -19.79 29.26
C ALA A 14 -20.02 -20.79 30.09
N PRO A 15 -19.44 -21.89 30.59
CA PRO A 15 -20.16 -22.94 31.23
C PRO A 15 -20.38 -22.72 32.74
N GLN A 16 -21.58 -23.09 33.19
CA GLN A 16 -21.97 -23.26 34.60
C GLN A 16 -21.33 -24.50 35.18
N ALA A 17 -20.91 -24.42 36.44
CA ALA A 17 -20.64 -25.56 37.28
C ALA A 17 -21.69 -25.65 38.39
N ASP A 18 -22.28 -26.83 38.47
CA ASP A 18 -23.31 -27.32 39.41
C ASP A 18 -22.76 -27.56 40.80
N GLY A 19 -23.60 -27.46 41.86
CA GLY A 19 -23.23 -27.93 43.21
C GLY A 19 -24.31 -27.69 44.27
N THR A 20 -25.43 -28.40 44.14
CA THR A 20 -26.26 -29.08 45.16
C THR A 20 -26.54 -28.51 46.56
N ARG A 21 -27.85 -28.32 46.81
CA ARG A 21 -28.75 -28.77 47.91
C ARG A 21 -28.35 -28.56 49.39
N SER A 22 -29.18 -27.91 50.22
CA SER A 22 -30.28 -28.56 50.96
C SER A 22 -30.99 -27.58 51.92
N ALA A 23 -32.20 -27.48 51.84
CA ALA A 23 -33.47 -27.41 52.53
C ALA A 23 -33.55 -27.30 54.07
N ARG A 24 -34.66 -26.64 54.43
CA ARG A 24 -35.54 -26.70 55.64
C ARG A 24 -35.24 -25.70 56.76
N SER A 25 -36.14 -24.77 56.93
CA SER A 25 -37.46 -24.73 57.57
C SER A 25 -37.35 -24.79 59.15
N ASN A 26 -37.81 -23.76 59.73
CA ASN A 26 -38.97 -23.64 60.58
C ASN A 26 -38.87 -22.54 61.64
N THR A 27 -39.82 -21.71 61.62
CA THR A 27 -40.63 -21.11 62.71
C THR A 27 -40.28 -21.52 64.13
N HIS A 28 -40.14 -20.57 65.05
CA HIS A 28 -41.13 -20.29 66.07
C HIS A 28 -40.84 -19.07 66.95
N ASN A 29 -41.95 -18.38 67.19
CA ASN A 29 -42.22 -17.35 68.16
C ASN A 29 -41.73 -17.71 69.56
N VAL A 30 -41.48 -16.72 70.44
CA VAL A 30 -42.13 -16.41 71.68
C VAL A 30 -41.28 -15.52 72.60
N GLN A 31 -41.83 -14.34 72.82
CA GLN A 31 -41.99 -13.59 74.10
C GLN A 31 -40.88 -13.34 75.12
N ARG A 32 -40.76 -12.02 75.38
CA ARG A 32 -40.68 -11.35 76.72
C ARG A 32 -39.56 -11.74 77.67
N ASN A 33 -38.72 -10.80 78.03
CA ASN A 33 -38.98 -9.95 79.20
C ASN A 33 -37.92 -8.85 79.39
N SER A 34 -38.40 -7.81 79.92
CA SER A 34 -37.77 -6.61 80.48
C SER A 34 -36.63 -6.90 81.49
N HIS A 35 -35.65 -6.01 81.48
CA HIS A 35 -35.23 -5.17 82.60
C HIS A 35 -33.92 -4.42 82.35
N GLY A 36 -33.87 -3.15 82.71
CA GLY A 36 -32.71 -2.57 83.34
C GLY A 36 -31.92 -1.54 82.53
N SER A 37 -32.27 -0.33 82.81
CA SER A 37 -31.47 0.86 82.51
C SER A 37 -29.99 0.77 82.82
N HIS A 38 -29.15 1.30 81.93
CA HIS A 38 -28.06 2.20 82.31
C HIS A 38 -27.66 3.10 81.14
N ARG A 39 -27.83 4.42 81.35
CA ARG A 39 -27.31 5.48 80.51
C ARG A 39 -25.76 5.41 80.54
N ALA A 40 -25.17 5.32 79.35
CA ALA A 40 -23.81 5.78 79.16
C ALA A 40 -23.82 6.80 78.00
N ASN A 41 -23.54 8.05 78.30
CA ASN A 41 -23.31 9.14 77.37
C ASN A 41 -22.02 8.86 76.59
N GLY A 42 -22.13 8.51 75.29
CA GLY A 42 -21.03 8.53 74.35
C GLY A 42 -20.96 9.85 73.58
N PRO A 43 -19.78 10.38 73.26
CA PRO A 43 -19.66 11.73 72.70
C PRO A 43 -20.18 11.79 71.28
N LYS A 44 -21.02 12.77 71.00
CA LYS A 44 -21.47 13.14 69.66
C LYS A 44 -20.25 13.54 68.82
N LYS A 45 -19.74 12.63 67.95
CA LYS A 45 -18.72 12.94 66.96
C LYS A 45 -19.22 14.00 65.97
N ASN A 46 -18.54 15.13 65.96
CA ASN A 46 -18.70 16.26 65.05
C ASN A 46 -18.64 15.88 63.58
N ARG A 47 -19.75 15.47 62.97
CA ARG A 47 -19.88 15.18 61.52
C ARG A 47 -19.81 16.45 60.65
N THR A 48 -20.02 17.60 61.21
CA THR A 48 -20.02 18.90 60.53
C THR A 48 -18.60 19.42 60.23
N LYS A 49 -17.62 19.23 61.13
CA LYS A 49 -16.23 19.69 60.91
C LYS A 49 -15.49 18.95 59.76
N ARG A 50 -15.82 17.69 59.51
CA ARG A 50 -15.20 16.94 58.37
C ARG A 50 -15.74 17.40 57.00
N LYS A 51 -17.01 17.77 56.88
CA LYS A 51 -17.56 18.25 55.62
C LYS A 51 -16.93 19.60 55.18
N HIS A 52 -16.66 20.50 56.12
CA HIS A 52 -15.99 21.76 55.85
C HIS A 52 -14.48 21.58 55.53
N LEU A 53 -13.84 20.58 56.07
CA LEU A 53 -12.44 20.27 55.77
C LEU A 53 -12.31 19.70 54.34
N VAL A 54 -13.18 18.75 53.93
CA VAL A 54 -13.23 18.19 52.60
C VAL A 54 -13.55 19.31 51.55
N LEU A 55 -14.54 20.18 51.87
CA LEU A 55 -14.88 21.31 51.01
C LEU A 55 -13.71 22.29 50.83
N LYS A 56 -12.93 22.58 51.91
CA LYS A 56 -11.71 23.39 51.82
C LYS A 56 -10.63 22.74 50.95
N TRP A 57 -10.43 21.43 51.04
CA TRP A 57 -9.48 20.71 50.19
C TRP A 57 -9.94 20.71 48.71
N VAL A 58 -11.25 20.49 48.46
CA VAL A 58 -11.82 20.55 47.11
C VAL A 58 -11.66 21.94 46.51
N LEU A 59 -11.97 22.98 47.29
CA LEU A 59 -11.79 24.39 46.87
C LEU A 59 -10.30 24.74 46.67
N GLY A 60 -9.40 24.21 47.52
CA GLY A 60 -7.97 24.41 47.39
C GLY A 60 -7.40 23.73 46.15
N ILE A 61 -7.81 22.50 45.86
CA ILE A 61 -7.42 21.77 44.63
C ILE A 61 -7.99 22.50 43.41
N PHE A 62 -9.25 22.92 43.47
CA PHE A 62 -9.86 23.67 42.38
C PHE A 62 -9.14 25.00 42.11
N ALA A 63 -8.78 25.75 43.17
CA ALA A 63 -8.02 26.98 43.05
C ALA A 63 -6.59 26.75 42.49
N ALA A 64 -5.92 25.67 42.92
CA ALA A 64 -4.61 25.28 42.41
C ALA A 64 -4.68 24.89 40.92
N LEU A 65 -5.68 24.09 40.52
CA LEU A 65 -5.93 23.74 39.13
C LEU A 65 -6.27 24.98 38.27
N LEU A 66 -7.08 25.88 38.80
CA LEU A 66 -7.41 27.14 38.12
C LEU A 66 -6.16 28.02 37.93
N THR A 67 -5.30 28.13 38.97
CA THR A 67 -4.06 28.92 38.89
C THR A 67 -3.08 28.30 37.92
N ALA A 68 -2.94 26.95 37.95
CA ALA A 68 -2.12 26.23 36.99
C ALA A 68 -2.65 26.38 35.56
N GLY A 69 -3.97 26.33 35.38
CA GLY A 69 -4.63 26.58 34.08
C GLY A 69 -4.39 27.99 33.56
N ILE A 70 -4.48 29.02 34.43
CA ILE A 70 -4.19 30.42 34.07
C ILE A 70 -2.69 30.58 33.71
N GLY A 71 -1.79 29.96 34.49
CA GLY A 71 -0.36 29.98 34.22
C GLY A 71 0.00 29.32 32.88
N LEU A 72 -0.57 28.15 32.60
CA LEU A 72 -0.42 27.48 31.31
C LEU A 72 -0.99 28.31 30.15
N PHE A 73 -2.17 28.92 30.36
CA PHE A 73 -2.78 29.82 29.38
C PHE A 73 -1.84 31.00 29.07
N ALA A 74 -1.35 31.68 30.09
CA ALA A 74 -0.44 32.81 29.93
C ALA A 74 0.88 32.41 29.22
N TYR A 75 1.45 31.26 29.60
CA TYR A 75 2.64 30.71 28.95
C TYR A 75 2.39 30.44 27.46
N MET A 76 1.35 29.67 27.12
CA MET A 76 0.99 29.37 25.74
C MET A 76 0.66 30.64 24.94
N TYR A 77 0.00 31.57 25.55
CA TYR A 77 -0.35 32.85 24.92
C TYR A 77 0.90 33.68 24.58
N VAL A 78 1.87 33.77 25.48
CA VAL A 78 3.11 34.54 25.25
C VAL A 78 4.02 33.85 24.22
N THR A 79 4.13 32.52 24.29
CA THR A 79 5.02 31.74 23.41
C THR A 79 4.48 31.52 22.00
N THR A 80 3.17 31.72 21.77
CA THR A 80 2.57 31.60 20.42
C THR A 80 2.71 32.94 19.69
N SER A 81 3.54 33.04 18.64
CA SER A 81 3.58 34.18 17.72
C SER A 81 2.57 33.99 16.57
N VAL A 82 2.01 35.08 16.06
CA VAL A 82 1.25 35.10 14.80
C VAL A 82 2.26 35.52 13.72
N PRO A 83 2.64 34.65 12.77
CA PRO A 83 3.50 35.03 11.67
C PRO A 83 2.84 36.09 10.78
N GLU A 84 3.63 36.83 10.02
CA GLU A 84 3.09 37.85 9.11
C GLU A 84 2.42 37.21 7.88
N PRO A 85 1.26 37.73 7.43
CA PRO A 85 0.50 37.15 6.31
C PRO A 85 1.23 37.16 4.96
N GLU A 86 2.21 38.08 4.78
CA GLU A 86 2.93 38.26 3.53
C GLU A 86 3.88 37.10 3.18
N ALA A 87 4.30 36.29 4.15
CA ALA A 87 5.17 35.15 3.92
C ALA A 87 4.52 34.04 3.05
N PHE A 88 3.20 34.03 2.92
CA PHE A 88 2.43 33.05 2.15
C PHE A 88 2.00 33.54 0.75
N ALA A 89 2.11 34.81 0.48
CA ALA A 89 1.78 35.37 -0.84
C ALA A 89 2.80 34.96 -1.92
N LEU A 90 3.95 34.43 -1.51
CA LEU A 90 5.07 34.01 -2.35
C LEU A 90 5.23 32.48 -2.36
N ALA A 91 4.13 31.71 -2.34
CA ALA A 91 4.23 30.25 -2.51
C ALA A 91 4.86 29.95 -3.87
N GLU A 92 6.17 29.70 -3.87
CA GLU A 92 6.89 29.26 -5.05
C GLU A 92 6.57 27.80 -5.37
N LYS A 93 6.60 27.45 -6.65
CA LYS A 93 6.36 26.09 -7.13
C LYS A 93 7.47 25.16 -6.64
N THR A 94 7.15 24.17 -5.83
CA THR A 94 8.10 23.08 -5.53
C THR A 94 8.25 22.20 -6.75
N THR A 95 9.48 22.04 -7.22
CA THR A 95 9.80 21.30 -8.45
C THR A 95 10.69 20.10 -8.11
N VAL A 96 10.34 18.97 -8.71
CA VAL A 96 11.06 17.69 -8.59
C VAL A 96 11.86 17.46 -9.86
N TYR A 97 13.14 17.18 -9.68
CA TYR A 97 14.12 16.98 -10.77
C TYR A 97 14.67 15.57 -10.76
N TYR A 98 15.07 15.10 -11.93
CA TYR A 98 15.95 13.94 -12.08
C TYR A 98 17.29 14.17 -11.36
N SER A 99 18.11 13.14 -11.31
CA SER A 99 19.40 13.15 -10.62
C SER A 99 20.41 14.20 -11.15
N ASP A 100 20.20 14.69 -12.37
CA ASP A 100 20.98 15.79 -12.95
C ASP A 100 20.69 17.15 -12.30
N GLY A 101 19.61 17.25 -11.50
CA GLY A 101 19.17 18.46 -10.81
C GLY A 101 18.70 19.58 -11.73
N THR A 102 18.47 19.30 -13.01
CA THR A 102 18.06 20.27 -14.04
C THR A 102 16.86 19.85 -14.86
N THR A 103 16.73 18.57 -15.17
CA THR A 103 15.59 18.04 -15.91
C THR A 103 14.42 17.80 -14.97
N GLU A 104 13.28 18.46 -15.23
CA GLU A 104 12.07 18.35 -14.38
C GLU A 104 11.36 17.03 -14.61
N ILE A 105 10.98 16.35 -13.51
CA ILE A 105 10.03 15.24 -13.48
C ILE A 105 8.60 15.78 -13.44
N GLY A 106 8.39 16.82 -12.63
CA GLY A 106 7.11 17.46 -12.38
C GLY A 106 7.16 18.36 -11.15
N SER A 107 6.01 18.75 -10.64
CA SER A 107 5.95 19.66 -9.49
C SER A 107 4.74 19.37 -8.60
N TYR A 108 4.78 19.84 -7.34
CA TYR A 108 3.67 19.70 -6.39
C TYR A 108 2.75 20.94 -6.36
N ALA A 109 3.00 21.93 -7.16
CA ALA A 109 2.16 23.12 -7.19
C ALA A 109 1.16 23.05 -8.35
N GLU A 110 -0.02 22.53 -8.09
CA GLU A 110 -1.25 23.11 -8.60
C GLU A 110 -1.97 23.79 -7.44
N GLN A 111 -1.33 24.73 -6.82
CA GLN A 111 -2.10 25.76 -6.17
C GLN A 111 -2.48 26.75 -7.29
N ASN A 112 -3.63 26.49 -7.90
CA ASN A 112 -4.40 27.58 -8.46
C ASN A 112 -4.82 28.45 -7.28
N ARG A 113 -3.86 29.22 -6.73
CA ARG A 113 -4.13 30.22 -5.72
C ARG A 113 -3.99 31.58 -6.38
N GLU A 114 -5.08 32.26 -6.45
CA GLU A 114 -5.12 33.66 -6.84
C GLU A 114 -5.69 34.44 -5.66
N ILE A 115 -4.81 35.21 -4.99
CA ILE A 115 -5.21 36.03 -3.84
C ILE A 115 -5.93 37.24 -4.39
N ILE A 116 -7.13 37.49 -3.89
CA ILE A 116 -7.94 38.61 -4.27
C ILE A 116 -8.25 39.52 -3.07
N ASP A 117 -8.47 40.80 -3.36
CA ASP A 117 -9.13 41.69 -2.41
C ASP A 117 -10.62 41.33 -2.29
N CYS A 118 -11.01 40.84 -1.11
CA CYS A 118 -12.39 40.39 -0.92
C CYS A 118 -13.42 41.52 -0.91
N SER A 119 -13.00 42.77 -0.92
CA SER A 119 -13.90 43.92 -1.04
C SER A 119 -14.63 43.96 -2.40
N VAL A 120 -14.12 43.24 -3.41
CA VAL A 120 -14.75 43.08 -4.72
C VAL A 120 -15.82 42.00 -4.77
N LEU A 121 -15.91 41.16 -3.72
CA LEU A 121 -16.84 40.03 -3.67
C LEU A 121 -18.24 40.49 -3.25
N PRO A 122 -19.31 39.93 -3.82
CA PRO A 122 -20.65 40.08 -3.29
C PRO A 122 -20.74 39.58 -1.84
N ASP A 123 -21.46 40.30 -0.96
CA ASP A 123 -21.60 39.94 0.46
C ASP A 123 -22.08 38.50 0.70
N TYR A 124 -22.92 37.97 -0.19
CA TYR A 124 -23.44 36.62 -0.03
C TYR A 124 -22.37 35.54 -0.18
N VAL A 125 -21.18 35.79 -0.77
CA VAL A 125 -20.09 34.83 -0.86
C VAL A 125 -19.53 34.55 0.52
N GLY A 126 -19.15 35.59 1.26
CA GLY A 126 -18.67 35.45 2.64
C GLY A 126 -19.75 34.89 3.57
N ASN A 127 -21.01 35.39 3.42
CA ASN A 127 -22.14 34.94 4.22
C ASN A 127 -22.49 33.45 4.00
N ALA A 128 -22.33 32.91 2.79
CA ALA A 128 -22.53 31.51 2.52
C ALA A 128 -21.51 30.65 3.27
N ILE A 129 -20.24 31.08 3.29
CA ILE A 129 -19.17 30.41 4.01
C ILE A 129 -19.39 30.43 5.51
N VAL A 130 -19.74 31.59 6.06
CA VAL A 130 -20.11 31.77 7.49
C VAL A 130 -21.29 30.85 7.85
N SER A 131 -22.32 30.81 7.02
CA SER A 131 -23.49 29.94 7.22
C SER A 131 -23.15 28.45 7.16
N SER A 132 -22.18 28.04 6.34
CA SER A 132 -21.74 26.65 6.25
C SER A 132 -20.90 26.23 7.44
N GLU A 133 -19.90 27.03 7.82
CA GLU A 133 -18.79 26.66 8.68
C GLU A 133 -18.89 27.18 10.11
N ASP A 134 -19.35 28.44 10.31
CA ASP A 134 -19.33 29.08 11.62
C ASP A 134 -20.39 30.18 11.75
N ARG A 135 -21.62 29.80 12.09
CA ARG A 135 -22.74 30.77 12.30
C ARG A 135 -22.46 31.81 13.39
N SER A 136 -21.53 31.51 14.32
CA SER A 136 -21.13 32.40 15.38
C SER A 136 -20.01 33.36 15.01
N PHE A 137 -19.47 33.25 13.76
CA PHE A 137 -18.24 33.90 13.32
C PHE A 137 -18.18 35.40 13.73
N TYR A 138 -19.19 36.18 13.41
CA TYR A 138 -19.19 37.61 13.70
C TYR A 138 -19.31 37.96 15.19
N THR A 139 -19.71 37.00 16.05
CA THR A 139 -19.92 37.20 17.48
C THR A 139 -18.90 36.52 18.37
N ASN A 140 -18.25 35.45 17.90
CA ASN A 140 -17.23 34.75 18.68
C ASN A 140 -15.90 35.53 18.71
N LYS A 141 -15.00 35.16 19.65
CA LYS A 141 -13.68 35.77 19.84
C LYS A 141 -12.54 34.80 19.41
N GLY A 142 -12.69 34.17 18.24
CA GLY A 142 -11.76 33.22 17.70
C GLY A 142 -12.11 31.77 18.01
N ILE A 143 -12.79 31.48 19.10
CA ILE A 143 -13.29 30.15 19.50
C ILE A 143 -14.77 30.24 19.89
N ASP A 144 -15.54 29.16 19.65
CA ASP A 144 -16.94 29.02 20.10
C ASP A 144 -17.06 27.90 21.14
N LEU A 145 -16.94 28.25 22.43
CA LEU A 145 -17.06 27.29 23.53
C LEU A 145 -18.45 26.62 23.60
N VAL A 146 -19.50 27.33 23.20
CA VAL A 146 -20.87 26.80 23.16
C VAL A 146 -21.02 25.79 22.01
N GLY A 147 -20.48 26.13 20.86
CA GLY A 147 -20.42 25.23 19.70
C GLY A 147 -19.64 23.96 19.98
N ILE A 148 -18.48 24.06 20.63
CA ILE A 148 -17.68 22.92 21.08
C ILE A 148 -18.47 22.03 22.05
N ALA A 149 -19.12 22.60 23.06
CA ALA A 149 -19.92 21.83 24.01
C ALA A 149 -21.12 21.15 23.33
N ARG A 150 -21.79 21.83 22.41
CA ARG A 150 -22.90 21.28 21.62
C ARG A 150 -22.44 20.16 20.70
N ALA A 151 -21.29 20.32 20.01
CA ALA A 151 -20.71 19.30 19.14
C ALA A 151 -20.33 18.06 19.97
N LEU A 152 -19.71 18.24 21.13
CA LEU A 152 -19.35 17.13 22.04
C LEU A 152 -20.61 16.39 22.51
N TYR A 153 -21.65 17.09 22.92
CA TYR A 153 -22.92 16.51 23.35
C TYR A 153 -23.56 15.69 22.21
N ASN A 154 -23.64 16.26 21.00
CA ASN A 154 -24.23 15.59 19.84
C ASN A 154 -23.41 14.36 19.42
N ASN A 155 -22.09 14.45 19.39
CA ASN A 155 -21.21 13.33 19.05
C ASN A 155 -21.35 12.15 20.03
N LEU A 156 -21.54 12.46 21.34
CA LEU A 156 -21.74 11.44 22.35
C LEU A 156 -23.15 10.82 22.34
N THR A 157 -24.18 11.60 21.97
CA THR A 157 -25.59 11.16 22.09
C THR A 157 -26.16 10.61 20.79
N THR A 158 -25.73 11.12 19.62
CA THR A 158 -26.30 10.76 18.31
C THR A 158 -25.36 9.97 17.43
N GLY A 159 -24.08 9.80 17.82
CA GLY A 159 -23.05 9.16 17.00
C GLY A 159 -22.70 9.94 15.72
N SER A 160 -23.25 11.14 15.55
CA SER A 160 -22.94 12.00 14.40
C SER A 160 -21.66 12.78 14.66
N ARG A 161 -20.72 12.79 13.69
CA ARG A 161 -19.53 13.65 13.76
C ARG A 161 -19.90 15.09 13.40
N GLN A 162 -20.16 15.92 14.41
CA GLN A 162 -20.38 17.35 14.23
C GLN A 162 -19.09 18.10 14.59
N GLY A 163 -18.56 18.93 13.67
CA GLY A 163 -17.44 19.82 13.92
C GLY A 163 -17.87 21.03 14.77
N GLY A 164 -16.99 21.49 15.63
CA GLY A 164 -17.20 22.68 16.47
C GLY A 164 -16.07 23.71 16.31
N SER A 165 -15.22 23.59 15.26
CA SER A 165 -14.15 24.55 14.98
C SER A 165 -14.71 25.79 14.30
N THR A 166 -14.25 26.97 14.71
CA THR A 166 -14.61 28.25 14.09
C THR A 166 -13.81 28.46 12.80
N ILE A 167 -14.25 29.42 11.95
CA ILE A 167 -13.50 29.87 10.77
C ILE A 167 -12.09 30.36 11.19
N THR A 168 -11.99 31.11 12.31
CA THR A 168 -10.67 31.55 12.80
C THR A 168 -9.76 30.41 13.21
N GLN A 169 -10.31 29.33 13.79
CA GLN A 169 -9.54 28.12 14.10
C GLN A 169 -9.12 27.37 12.84
N GLN A 170 -10.01 27.21 11.87
CA GLN A 170 -9.67 26.59 10.59
C GLN A 170 -8.61 27.39 9.82
N TYR A 171 -8.69 28.72 9.87
CA TYR A 171 -7.68 29.61 9.30
C TYR A 171 -6.34 29.45 10.01
N ALA A 172 -6.33 29.40 11.35
CA ALA A 172 -5.14 29.17 12.15
C ALA A 172 -4.49 27.80 11.86
N GLU A 173 -5.31 26.76 11.75
CA GLU A 173 -4.85 25.39 11.45
C GLU A 173 -4.22 25.31 10.06
N ARG A 174 -4.93 25.76 9.05
CA ARG A 174 -4.53 25.57 7.65
C ARG A 174 -3.41 26.52 7.21
N TYR A 175 -3.36 27.70 7.82
CA TYR A 175 -2.42 28.75 7.43
C TYR A 175 -1.11 28.70 8.22
N TYR A 176 -1.15 28.31 9.51
CA TYR A 176 0.02 28.44 10.39
C TYR A 176 0.54 27.13 10.99
N LEU A 177 -0.25 26.08 11.04
CA LEU A 177 0.09 24.88 11.80
C LEU A 177 0.14 23.61 10.96
N GLY A 178 -0.39 23.63 9.73
CA GLY A 178 -0.70 22.41 8.99
C GLY A 178 -1.84 21.62 9.66
N GLU A 179 -2.22 20.47 9.10
CA GLU A 179 -3.26 19.62 9.69
C GLU A 179 -2.83 19.06 11.06
N THR A 180 -3.55 19.41 12.12
CA THR A 180 -3.25 18.97 13.47
C THR A 180 -4.22 17.89 13.93
N THR A 181 -3.74 16.66 14.12
CA THR A 181 -4.53 15.52 14.62
C THR A 181 -4.36 15.29 16.13
N SER A 182 -3.37 15.94 16.77
CA SER A 182 -3.06 15.78 18.19
C SER A 182 -3.84 16.73 19.08
N TYR A 183 -4.11 16.34 20.34
CA TYR A 183 -4.75 17.23 21.33
C TYR A 183 -3.91 18.48 21.63
N SER A 184 -2.58 18.36 21.62
CA SER A 184 -1.66 19.51 21.79
C SER A 184 -1.72 20.46 20.60
N GLY A 185 -1.81 19.93 19.38
CA GLY A 185 -2.02 20.72 18.16
C GLY A 185 -3.34 21.50 18.21
N LYS A 186 -4.45 20.85 18.56
CA LYS A 186 -5.76 21.50 18.70
C LYS A 186 -5.79 22.57 19.80
N LEU A 187 -5.01 22.40 20.88
CA LEU A 187 -4.88 23.44 21.89
C LEU A 187 -4.10 24.65 21.35
N ARG A 188 -3.00 24.41 20.64
CA ARG A 188 -2.20 25.47 20.00
C ARG A 188 -3.00 26.25 18.96
N GLU A 189 -3.79 25.56 18.11
CA GLU A 189 -4.76 26.13 17.18
C GLU A 189 -5.74 27.08 17.88
N ALA A 190 -6.35 26.66 19.00
CA ALA A 190 -7.26 27.49 19.75
C ALA A 190 -6.61 28.77 20.29
N PHE A 191 -5.36 28.69 20.78
CA PHE A 191 -4.61 29.86 21.24
C PHE A 191 -4.27 30.81 20.09
N LEU A 192 -3.85 30.26 18.95
CA LEU A 192 -3.54 31.06 17.77
C LEU A 192 -4.80 31.76 17.25
N ALA A 193 -5.93 31.04 17.19
CA ALA A 193 -7.22 31.62 16.80
C ALA A 193 -7.68 32.78 17.70
N ILE A 194 -7.44 32.68 19.03
CA ILE A 194 -7.72 33.78 19.96
C ILE A 194 -6.83 34.99 19.66
N LYS A 195 -5.54 34.78 19.38
CA LYS A 195 -4.62 35.87 19.03
C LYS A 195 -4.98 36.55 17.70
N ILE A 196 -5.25 35.76 16.67
CA ILE A 196 -5.69 36.25 15.36
C ILE A 196 -6.93 37.12 15.52
N ALA A 197 -7.94 36.64 16.26
CA ALA A 197 -9.18 37.39 16.50
C ALA A 197 -9.00 38.69 17.33
N GLN A 198 -7.83 38.88 17.96
CA GLN A 198 -7.50 40.13 18.68
C GLN A 198 -6.68 41.09 17.80
N GLN A 199 -5.95 40.59 16.81
CA GLN A 199 -5.04 41.35 15.96
C GLN A 199 -5.66 41.74 14.62
N GLN A 200 -6.59 40.92 14.11
CA GLN A 200 -7.25 41.09 12.83
C GLN A 200 -8.76 41.27 13.04
N ASP A 201 -9.37 42.13 12.24
CA ASP A 201 -10.83 42.28 12.28
C ASP A 201 -11.51 41.09 11.54
N LYS A 202 -12.82 40.95 11.73
CA LYS A 202 -13.57 39.82 11.17
C LYS A 202 -13.57 39.77 9.65
N SER A 203 -13.56 40.90 8.99
CA SER A 203 -13.52 40.98 7.52
C SER A 203 -12.17 40.51 6.99
N GLN A 204 -11.08 40.88 7.65
CA GLN A 204 -9.74 40.44 7.30
C GLN A 204 -9.56 38.91 7.53
N VAL A 205 -10.02 38.40 8.68
CA VAL A 205 -9.98 36.96 8.97
C VAL A 205 -10.77 36.16 7.93
N LEU A 206 -11.98 36.62 7.57
CA LEU A 206 -12.80 35.93 6.58
C LEU A 206 -12.18 36.00 5.18
N CYS A 207 -11.61 37.13 4.79
CA CYS A 207 -10.90 37.27 3.52
C CYS A 207 -9.69 36.35 3.43
N ASN A 208 -8.88 36.35 4.48
CA ASN A 208 -7.70 35.46 4.52
C ASN A 208 -8.13 33.99 4.46
N TYR A 209 -9.22 33.60 5.14
CA TYR A 209 -9.78 32.27 5.06
C TYR A 209 -10.24 31.92 3.64
N MET A 210 -11.01 32.82 3.01
CA MET A 210 -11.50 32.67 1.63
C MET A 210 -10.38 32.55 0.60
N ASN A 211 -9.23 33.15 0.84
CA ASN A 211 -8.06 33.09 -0.02
C ASN A 211 -7.19 31.84 0.21
N THR A 212 -7.43 31.08 1.29
CA THR A 212 -6.53 29.97 1.69
C THR A 212 -7.19 28.61 1.72
N ILE A 213 -8.52 28.54 1.85
CA ILE A 213 -9.20 27.27 2.03
C ILE A 213 -9.18 26.40 0.75
N TYR A 214 -8.93 25.11 0.92
CA TYR A 214 -9.04 24.12 -0.15
C TYR A 214 -10.51 23.84 -0.47
N LEU A 215 -10.89 23.94 -1.74
CA LEU A 215 -12.26 23.80 -2.23
C LEU A 215 -12.44 22.65 -3.23
N GLY A 216 -11.45 21.73 -3.32
CA GLY A 216 -11.47 20.66 -4.32
C GLY A 216 -10.82 21.06 -5.63
N ARG A 217 -10.67 20.13 -6.58
CA ARG A 217 -10.13 20.35 -7.94
C ARG A 217 -8.79 21.11 -7.96
N GLY A 218 -7.92 20.88 -6.97
CA GLY A 218 -6.66 21.63 -6.84
C GLY A 218 -6.83 23.13 -6.49
N ALA A 219 -8.05 23.61 -6.25
CA ALA A 219 -8.35 25.03 -6.03
C ALA A 219 -8.19 25.42 -4.54
N TYR A 220 -7.22 26.26 -4.26
CA TYR A 220 -7.03 26.91 -2.97
C TYR A 220 -7.47 28.37 -3.07
N GLY A 221 -8.47 28.71 -2.27
CA GLY A 221 -9.13 30.00 -2.27
C GLY A 221 -10.30 30.11 -3.24
N ILE A 222 -11.17 31.08 -2.94
CA ILE A 222 -12.47 31.26 -3.60
C ILE A 222 -12.33 31.65 -5.09
N GLN A 223 -11.29 32.38 -5.47
CA GLN A 223 -11.04 32.79 -6.84
C GLN A 223 -10.69 31.57 -7.72
N ALA A 224 -9.73 30.75 -7.26
CA ALA A 224 -9.35 29.53 -7.94
C ALA A 224 -10.53 28.53 -8.02
N ALA A 225 -11.34 28.43 -6.97
CA ALA A 225 -12.52 27.59 -6.98
C ALA A 225 -13.59 28.09 -7.96
N ALA A 226 -13.81 29.39 -8.05
CA ALA A 226 -14.76 29.97 -9.01
C ALA A 226 -14.35 29.63 -10.46
N LYS A 227 -13.06 29.65 -10.75
CA LYS A 227 -12.52 29.23 -12.06
C LYS A 227 -12.67 27.73 -12.29
N ALA A 228 -12.27 26.91 -11.29
CA ALA A 228 -12.26 25.45 -11.41
C ALA A 228 -13.67 24.82 -11.52
N TYR A 229 -14.67 25.45 -10.91
CA TYR A 229 -16.03 24.91 -10.93
C TYR A 229 -16.94 25.57 -11.94
N PHE A 230 -16.75 26.88 -12.23
CA PHE A 230 -17.70 27.67 -13.01
C PHE A 230 -17.07 28.49 -14.13
N ASN A 231 -15.75 28.41 -14.31
CA ASN A 231 -14.98 29.15 -15.32
C ASN A 231 -15.24 30.67 -15.30
N LYS A 232 -15.27 31.27 -14.10
CA LYS A 232 -15.47 32.70 -13.90
C LYS A 232 -14.67 33.25 -12.72
N ASP A 233 -14.58 34.57 -12.61
CA ASP A 233 -13.98 35.20 -11.43
C ASP A 233 -14.91 35.12 -10.22
N ALA A 234 -14.33 35.08 -9.01
CA ALA A 234 -15.08 34.99 -7.77
C ALA A 234 -16.07 36.16 -7.55
N LYS A 235 -15.73 37.37 -8.05
CA LYS A 235 -16.62 38.54 -8.02
C LYS A 235 -17.92 38.33 -8.80
N ASP A 236 -17.92 37.42 -9.78
CA ASP A 236 -19.05 37.14 -10.68
C ASP A 236 -19.82 35.87 -10.27
N LEU A 237 -19.47 35.27 -9.11
CA LEU A 237 -20.22 34.15 -8.55
C LEU A 237 -21.66 34.56 -8.26
N THR A 238 -22.61 33.74 -8.64
CA THR A 238 -24.01 33.86 -8.22
C THR A 238 -24.20 33.35 -6.81
N LEU A 239 -25.33 33.71 -6.15
CA LEU A 239 -25.71 33.17 -4.87
C LEU A 239 -25.71 31.63 -4.84
N SER A 240 -26.18 31.00 -5.89
CA SER A 240 -26.23 29.54 -6.01
C SER A 240 -24.85 28.91 -6.07
N GLU A 241 -23.94 29.49 -6.80
CA GLU A 241 -22.55 29.02 -6.93
C GLU A 241 -21.79 29.22 -5.61
N ALA A 242 -21.94 30.39 -4.99
CA ALA A 242 -21.35 30.66 -3.67
C ALA A 242 -21.84 29.65 -2.61
N ALA A 243 -23.14 29.37 -2.58
CA ALA A 243 -23.74 28.41 -1.66
C ALA A 243 -23.27 26.96 -1.94
N THR A 244 -22.98 26.62 -3.21
CA THR A 244 -22.43 25.30 -3.58
C THR A 244 -21.01 25.17 -3.09
N LEU A 245 -20.12 26.13 -3.40
CA LEU A 245 -18.73 26.11 -2.95
C LEU A 245 -18.64 26.09 -1.41
N ALA A 246 -19.43 26.93 -0.71
CA ALA A 246 -19.50 26.90 0.75
C ALA A 246 -19.99 25.55 1.28
N GLY A 247 -20.93 24.92 0.59
CA GLY A 247 -21.50 23.62 0.99
C GLY A 247 -20.53 22.46 0.98
N ILE A 248 -19.57 22.46 0.07
CA ILE A 248 -18.61 21.36 -0.11
C ILE A 248 -17.36 21.48 0.77
N ILE A 249 -17.09 22.61 1.41
CA ILE A 249 -15.89 22.87 2.24
C ILE A 249 -15.50 21.71 3.17
N PRO A 250 -16.42 21.02 3.89
CA PRO A 250 -16.02 19.96 4.82
C PRO A 250 -15.42 18.71 4.18
N ALA A 251 -15.69 18.46 2.89
CA ALA A 251 -15.14 17.35 2.14
C ALA A 251 -15.13 17.65 0.63
N PRO A 252 -14.31 18.60 0.15
CA PRO A 252 -14.46 19.21 -1.16
C PRO A 252 -14.32 18.21 -2.31
N SER A 253 -13.37 17.29 -2.22
CA SER A 253 -13.15 16.25 -3.26
C SER A 253 -14.24 15.17 -3.26
N ALA A 254 -14.79 14.82 -2.08
CA ALA A 254 -15.84 13.79 -1.98
C ALA A 254 -17.24 14.35 -2.31
N TRP A 255 -17.46 15.65 -2.12
CA TRP A 255 -18.75 16.31 -2.36
C TRP A 255 -18.70 17.24 -3.58
N ASP A 256 -17.68 17.07 -4.44
CA ASP A 256 -17.66 17.71 -5.76
C ASP A 256 -18.95 17.32 -6.52
N PRO A 257 -19.68 18.30 -7.13
CA PRO A 257 -20.86 18.01 -7.94
C PRO A 257 -20.65 16.96 -9.04
N ALA A 258 -19.42 16.83 -9.55
CA ALA A 258 -19.09 15.80 -10.54
C ALA A 258 -18.88 14.40 -9.92
N VAL A 259 -18.63 14.31 -8.59
CA VAL A 259 -18.40 13.04 -7.87
C VAL A 259 -19.65 12.57 -7.13
N ASP A 260 -20.31 13.48 -6.37
CA ASP A 260 -21.55 13.18 -5.64
C ASP A 260 -22.50 14.39 -5.71
N GLU A 261 -23.19 14.53 -6.84
CA GLU A 261 -24.15 15.61 -7.08
C GLU A 261 -25.28 15.64 -6.02
N ALA A 262 -25.74 14.46 -5.59
CA ALA A 262 -26.83 14.39 -4.60
C ALA A 262 -26.40 14.96 -3.26
N GLN A 263 -25.20 14.67 -2.80
CA GLN A 263 -24.66 15.21 -1.56
C GLN A 263 -24.31 16.69 -1.71
N ALA A 264 -23.73 17.12 -2.82
CA ALA A 264 -23.49 18.53 -3.12
C ALA A 264 -24.79 19.34 -3.07
N GLN A 265 -25.85 18.85 -3.75
CA GLN A 265 -27.16 19.48 -3.74
C GLN A 265 -27.82 19.54 -2.36
N LYS A 266 -27.64 18.49 -1.55
CA LYS A 266 -28.12 18.45 -0.15
C LYS A 266 -27.40 19.50 0.68
N ARG A 267 -26.08 19.66 0.51
CA ARG A 267 -25.27 20.66 1.21
C ARG A 267 -25.64 22.09 0.77
N TYR A 268 -25.75 22.33 -0.51
CA TYR A 268 -26.24 23.57 -1.10
C TYR A 268 -27.57 24.04 -0.49
N LYS A 269 -28.58 23.15 -0.47
CA LYS A 269 -29.90 23.45 0.12
C LYS A 269 -29.78 23.79 1.60
N ARG A 270 -28.88 23.12 2.34
CA ARG A 270 -28.63 23.42 3.75
C ARG A 270 -28.04 24.82 3.92
N VAL A 271 -27.05 25.21 3.11
CA VAL A 271 -26.41 26.53 3.18
C VAL A 271 -27.46 27.64 2.96
N LEU A 272 -28.23 27.51 1.88
CA LEU A 272 -29.31 28.50 1.60
C LEU A 272 -30.36 28.57 2.71
N SER A 273 -30.70 27.44 3.34
CA SER A 273 -31.63 27.42 4.48
C SER A 273 -31.08 28.23 5.67
N ILE A 274 -29.81 28.03 5.98
CA ILE A 274 -29.15 28.75 7.08
C ILE A 274 -28.99 30.22 6.74
N MET A 275 -28.64 30.56 5.50
CA MET A 275 -28.57 31.97 5.08
C MET A 275 -29.91 32.72 5.21
N GLU A 276 -31.03 32.03 4.93
CA GLU A 276 -32.37 32.60 5.16
C GLU A 276 -32.68 32.74 6.67
N GLU A 277 -32.38 31.68 7.45
CA GLU A 277 -32.58 31.70 8.91
C GLU A 277 -31.80 32.82 9.60
N ASP A 278 -30.58 33.12 9.13
CA ASP A 278 -29.68 34.14 9.68
C ASP A 278 -29.92 35.53 9.05
N GLY A 279 -30.87 35.63 8.11
CA GLY A 279 -31.29 36.89 7.50
C GLY A 279 -30.34 37.43 6.41
N TYR A 280 -29.40 36.63 5.92
CA TYR A 280 -28.49 37.03 4.82
C TYR A 280 -29.16 37.02 3.46
N ILE A 281 -30.23 36.23 3.29
CA ILE A 281 -31.05 36.18 2.08
C ILE A 281 -32.55 36.14 2.45
N THR A 282 -33.38 36.52 1.51
CA THR A 282 -34.84 36.45 1.66
C THR A 282 -35.35 35.06 1.24
N ALA A 283 -36.55 34.68 1.73
CA ALA A 283 -37.26 33.48 1.30
C ALA A 283 -37.50 33.46 -0.23
N LYS A 284 -37.65 34.61 -0.85
CA LYS A 284 -37.79 34.76 -2.30
C LYS A 284 -36.50 34.37 -3.00
N GLN A 285 -35.35 34.90 -2.59
CA GLN A 285 -34.03 34.59 -3.16
C GLN A 285 -33.72 33.12 -3.02
N ARG A 286 -33.98 32.51 -1.83
CA ARG A 286 -33.80 31.05 -1.66
C ARG A 286 -34.69 30.23 -2.60
N LYS A 287 -35.94 30.62 -2.79
CA LYS A 287 -36.88 29.88 -3.66
C LYS A 287 -36.51 29.98 -5.13
N GLU A 288 -35.96 31.11 -5.56
CA GLU A 288 -35.55 31.38 -6.93
C GLU A 288 -34.17 30.80 -7.27
N SER A 289 -33.37 30.44 -6.23
CA SER A 289 -32.05 29.82 -6.40
C SER A 289 -32.18 28.39 -6.88
N GLN A 290 -31.45 28.05 -7.96
CA GLN A 290 -31.37 26.72 -8.52
C GLN A 290 -29.95 26.20 -8.32
N PHE A 291 -29.82 24.86 -8.16
CA PHE A 291 -28.51 24.23 -8.03
C PHE A 291 -27.72 24.48 -9.32
N PRO A 292 -26.50 25.06 -9.26
CA PRO A 292 -25.72 25.39 -10.44
C PRO A 292 -25.08 24.13 -11.03
N GLN A 293 -24.88 24.13 -12.33
CA GLN A 293 -24.11 23.11 -12.99
C GLN A 293 -22.64 23.49 -12.99
N ALA A 294 -21.80 22.64 -12.41
CA ALA A 294 -20.35 22.79 -12.49
C ALA A 294 -19.84 22.38 -13.87
N ILE A 295 -18.74 22.99 -14.31
CA ILE A 295 -18.05 22.52 -15.51
C ILE A 295 -17.46 21.14 -15.28
N GLU A 296 -17.21 20.40 -16.36
CA GLU A 296 -16.55 19.11 -16.29
C GLU A 296 -15.18 19.25 -15.60
N TYR A 297 -14.90 18.36 -14.66
CA TYR A 297 -13.63 18.38 -13.94
C TYR A 297 -12.54 17.87 -14.89
N GLN A 298 -11.66 18.76 -15.30
CA GLN A 298 -10.41 18.34 -15.91
C GLN A 298 -9.42 18.08 -14.78
N GLN A 299 -9.15 16.77 -14.57
CA GLN A 299 -8.14 16.38 -13.60
C GLN A 299 -6.80 16.97 -14.01
N SER A 300 -6.07 17.47 -13.02
CA SER A 300 -4.72 18.00 -13.26
C SER A 300 -3.82 16.93 -13.87
N ASN A 301 -3.16 17.28 -14.98
CA ASN A 301 -2.26 16.39 -15.70
C ASN A 301 -0.88 16.24 -15.03
N GLN A 302 -0.66 16.80 -13.84
CA GLN A 302 0.65 16.75 -13.17
C GLN A 302 1.07 15.33 -12.76
N LEU A 303 0.10 14.46 -12.48
CA LEU A 303 0.32 13.05 -12.15
C LEU A 303 0.04 12.13 -13.35
N GLU A 304 -0.14 12.67 -14.56
CA GLU A 304 -0.36 11.87 -15.76
C GLU A 304 0.90 11.07 -16.13
N GLY A 305 0.68 9.86 -16.63
CA GLY A 305 1.73 8.97 -17.07
C GLY A 305 2.55 8.35 -15.93
N ALA A 306 3.69 7.82 -16.28
CA ALA A 306 4.58 7.12 -15.36
C ALA A 306 5.21 8.06 -14.31
N ASN A 307 5.38 9.35 -14.62
CA ASN A 307 5.95 10.33 -13.69
C ASN A 307 5.07 10.52 -12.43
N GLY A 308 3.76 10.27 -12.51
CA GLY A 308 2.87 10.33 -11.36
C GLY A 308 3.27 9.39 -10.23
N TYR A 309 3.81 8.20 -10.57
CA TYR A 309 4.35 7.28 -9.55
C TYR A 309 5.61 7.84 -8.89
N LEU A 310 6.53 8.43 -9.67
CA LEU A 310 7.75 9.04 -9.14
C LEU A 310 7.43 10.19 -8.18
N LEU A 311 6.55 11.10 -8.59
CA LEU A 311 6.11 12.22 -7.76
C LEU A 311 5.46 11.76 -6.46
N THR A 312 4.59 10.73 -6.54
CA THR A 312 3.94 10.19 -5.34
C THR A 312 4.95 9.50 -4.41
N MET A 313 5.94 8.78 -4.93
CA MET A 313 7.00 8.16 -4.13
C MET A 313 7.84 9.22 -3.43
N VAL A 314 8.27 10.28 -4.13
CA VAL A 314 9.01 11.41 -3.55
C VAL A 314 8.22 12.08 -2.43
N GLN A 315 6.92 12.33 -2.65
CA GLN A 315 6.05 12.92 -1.63
C GLN A 315 5.96 12.03 -0.38
N ASN A 316 5.73 10.72 -0.58
CA ASN A 316 5.59 9.76 0.51
C ASN A 316 6.89 9.61 1.32
N GLU A 317 8.05 9.56 0.65
CA GLU A 317 9.35 9.49 1.32
C GLU A 317 9.58 10.72 2.20
N LEU A 318 9.41 11.92 1.66
CA LEU A 318 9.63 13.16 2.41
C LEU A 318 8.66 13.32 3.59
N ILE A 319 7.37 13.01 3.41
CA ILE A 319 6.39 13.01 4.51
C ILE A 319 6.76 11.94 5.56
N GLY A 320 7.24 10.78 5.12
CA GLY A 320 7.71 9.70 6.00
C GLY A 320 8.85 10.11 6.93
N THR A 321 9.69 11.05 6.53
CA THR A 321 10.77 11.62 7.38
C THR A 321 10.22 12.45 8.54
N LYS A 322 8.95 12.89 8.48
CA LYS A 322 8.31 13.82 9.43
C LYS A 322 8.94 15.23 9.46
N ALA A 323 9.87 15.51 8.57
CA ALA A 323 10.47 16.83 8.40
C ALA A 323 9.62 17.71 7.47
N PHE A 324 8.80 17.09 6.62
CA PHE A 324 7.94 17.77 5.66
C PHE A 324 6.49 17.32 5.83
N SER A 325 5.57 18.27 5.76
CA SER A 325 4.15 18.00 5.54
C SER A 325 3.82 18.08 4.05
N LYS A 326 2.65 17.55 3.67
CA LYS A 326 2.15 17.72 2.30
C LYS A 326 2.04 19.19 1.91
N GLN A 327 1.59 20.03 2.86
CA GLN A 327 1.48 21.49 2.66
C GLN A 327 2.85 22.13 2.42
N ASP A 328 3.90 21.74 3.16
CA ASP A 328 5.25 22.27 2.95
C ASP A 328 5.73 21.96 1.52
N LEU A 329 5.48 20.73 1.03
CA LEU A 329 5.85 20.34 -0.33
C LEU A 329 5.04 21.09 -1.40
N GLU A 330 3.80 21.45 -1.12
CA GLU A 330 2.95 22.20 -2.05
C GLU A 330 3.26 23.70 -2.09
N THR A 331 3.80 24.26 -0.99
CA THR A 331 3.91 25.73 -0.82
C THR A 331 5.34 26.23 -0.58
N GLY A 332 6.29 25.33 -0.33
CA GLY A 332 7.62 25.71 0.12
C GLY A 332 8.59 26.17 -0.97
N GLY A 333 8.21 26.05 -2.25
CA GLY A 333 9.07 26.45 -3.37
C GLY A 333 10.38 25.64 -3.46
N TYR A 334 10.36 24.42 -2.96
CA TYR A 334 11.56 23.60 -2.85
C TYR A 334 12.08 23.11 -4.20
N LYS A 335 13.40 23.02 -4.29
CA LYS A 335 14.08 22.25 -5.31
C LYS A 335 14.38 20.86 -4.76
N ILE A 336 13.65 19.85 -5.25
CA ILE A 336 13.83 18.46 -4.88
C ILE A 336 14.60 17.76 -5.99
N VAL A 337 15.75 17.20 -5.69
CA VAL A 337 16.53 16.39 -6.62
C VAL A 337 16.37 14.92 -6.23
N THR A 338 15.96 14.10 -7.19
CA THR A 338 15.81 12.66 -7.01
C THR A 338 17.11 11.93 -7.33
N THR A 339 17.16 10.64 -7.02
CA THR A 339 18.23 9.72 -7.42
C THR A 339 17.99 9.13 -8.81
N ILE A 340 16.85 9.39 -9.43
CA ILE A 340 16.43 8.79 -10.71
C ILE A 340 17.28 9.33 -11.86
N ASP A 341 17.95 8.42 -12.54
CA ASP A 341 18.66 8.72 -13.81
C ASP A 341 17.66 8.72 -14.95
N LYS A 342 17.49 9.88 -15.59
CA LYS A 342 16.48 10.04 -16.66
C LYS A 342 16.67 9.05 -17.81
N SER A 343 17.91 8.83 -18.24
CA SER A 343 18.18 7.96 -19.39
C SER A 343 17.83 6.51 -19.08
N LYS A 344 18.14 6.06 -17.87
CA LYS A 344 17.82 4.71 -17.39
C LYS A 344 16.32 4.56 -17.06
N GLN A 345 15.68 5.63 -16.61
CA GLN A 345 14.23 5.65 -16.39
C GLN A 345 13.46 5.52 -17.70
N ASP A 346 13.82 6.31 -18.71
CA ASP A 346 13.21 6.22 -20.04
C ASP A 346 13.44 4.83 -20.67
N LEU A 347 14.63 4.28 -20.51
CA LEU A 347 14.97 2.92 -20.95
C LEU A 347 14.15 1.87 -20.20
N MET A 348 14.02 1.96 -18.88
CA MET A 348 13.21 1.03 -18.08
C MET A 348 11.77 1.03 -18.58
N TYR A 349 11.20 2.21 -18.80
CA TYR A 349 9.86 2.37 -19.32
C TYR A 349 9.71 1.76 -20.74
N SER A 350 10.65 2.02 -21.63
CA SER A 350 10.63 1.51 -23.01
C SER A 350 10.75 -0.02 -23.09
N VAL A 351 11.49 -0.63 -22.15
CA VAL A 351 11.72 -2.10 -22.13
C VAL A 351 10.58 -2.83 -21.43
N VAL A 352 10.12 -2.31 -20.29
CA VAL A 352 9.21 -3.08 -19.41
C VAL A 352 7.73 -2.83 -19.74
N SER A 353 7.37 -1.62 -20.23
CA SER A 353 5.99 -1.30 -20.55
C SER A 353 5.51 -2.03 -21.80
N PRO A 354 4.44 -2.84 -21.73
CA PRO A 354 3.85 -3.44 -22.93
C PRO A 354 3.40 -2.42 -23.99
N SER A 355 3.03 -1.21 -23.55
CA SER A 355 2.63 -0.13 -24.46
C SER A 355 3.79 0.44 -25.27
N GLN A 356 5.03 0.23 -24.83
CA GLN A 356 6.23 0.78 -25.45
C GLN A 356 7.11 -0.27 -26.16
N ASN A 357 7.15 -1.50 -25.64
CA ASN A 357 8.03 -2.57 -26.13
C ASN A 357 7.42 -3.41 -27.27
N GLY A 358 6.31 -2.97 -27.86
CA GLY A 358 5.63 -3.66 -28.96
C GLY A 358 4.78 -4.87 -28.54
N MET A 359 4.59 -5.09 -27.24
CA MET A 359 3.78 -6.18 -26.71
C MET A 359 2.33 -5.78 -26.42
N GLN A 360 1.93 -4.56 -26.75
CA GLN A 360 0.55 -4.12 -26.60
C GLN A 360 -0.41 -4.98 -27.45
N GLY A 361 -1.44 -5.53 -26.80
CA GLY A 361 -2.38 -6.46 -27.43
C GLY A 361 -1.83 -7.88 -27.63
N VAL A 362 -0.55 -8.16 -27.31
CA VAL A 362 0.03 -9.49 -27.24
C VAL A 362 -0.01 -10.01 -25.81
N VAL A 363 0.33 -9.15 -24.85
CA VAL A 363 0.21 -9.43 -23.41
C VAL A 363 -1.28 -9.42 -23.03
N PRO A 364 -1.75 -10.38 -22.23
CA PRO A 364 -3.15 -10.43 -21.77
C PRO A 364 -3.57 -9.15 -21.04
N ASP A 365 -4.79 -8.69 -21.32
CA ASP A 365 -5.36 -7.54 -20.61
C ASP A 365 -5.39 -7.81 -19.10
N GLY A 366 -4.99 -6.84 -18.30
CA GLY A 366 -4.92 -6.98 -16.84
C GLY A 366 -3.58 -7.51 -16.29
N MET A 367 -2.68 -7.95 -17.19
CA MET A 367 -1.32 -8.33 -16.81
C MET A 367 -0.59 -7.17 -16.12
N GLN A 368 0.15 -7.48 -15.08
CA GLN A 368 0.92 -6.51 -14.31
C GLN A 368 2.41 -6.74 -14.46
N PHE A 369 3.15 -5.65 -14.53
CA PHE A 369 4.61 -5.62 -14.53
C PHE A 369 5.09 -4.65 -13.46
N GLY A 370 6.21 -4.98 -12.82
CA GLY A 370 6.93 -4.10 -11.91
C GLY A 370 8.43 -4.31 -12.08
N ALA A 371 9.17 -3.22 -12.17
CA ALA A 371 10.63 -3.30 -12.24
C ALA A 371 11.27 -2.19 -11.40
N LEU A 372 12.43 -2.49 -10.81
CA LEU A 372 13.16 -1.57 -9.94
C LEU A 372 14.66 -1.81 -10.10
N SER A 373 15.41 -0.74 -10.34
CA SER A 373 16.86 -0.74 -10.41
C SER A 373 17.43 0.18 -9.32
N VAL A 374 18.36 -0.33 -8.51
CA VAL A 374 18.95 0.39 -7.37
C VAL A 374 20.46 0.25 -7.31
N ASN A 375 21.13 1.22 -6.71
CA ASN A 375 22.53 1.10 -6.31
C ASN A 375 22.61 0.38 -4.95
N PRO A 376 23.22 -0.80 -4.85
CA PRO A 376 23.27 -1.53 -3.59
C PRO A 376 24.16 -0.89 -2.53
N LYS A 377 25.07 0.02 -2.91
CA LYS A 377 26.04 0.62 -1.97
C LYS A 377 25.41 1.68 -1.09
N ASP A 378 24.54 2.51 -1.65
CA ASP A 378 23.91 3.65 -0.97
C ASP A 378 22.38 3.57 -0.90
N GLY A 379 21.75 2.67 -1.65
CA GLY A 379 20.30 2.50 -1.67
C GLY A 379 19.56 3.45 -2.62
N SER A 380 20.26 4.24 -3.43
CA SER A 380 19.64 5.14 -4.39
C SER A 380 18.85 4.36 -5.45
N ILE A 381 17.60 4.76 -5.67
CA ILE A 381 16.75 4.24 -6.74
C ILE A 381 17.18 4.88 -8.06
N ILE A 382 17.59 4.05 -9.03
CA ILE A 382 18.13 4.51 -10.31
C ILE A 382 17.01 4.69 -11.33
N ALA A 383 16.11 3.71 -11.43
CA ALA A 383 14.98 3.69 -12.35
C ALA A 383 13.93 2.70 -11.86
N LEU A 384 12.67 2.90 -12.24
CA LEU A 384 11.58 1.97 -11.92
C LEU A 384 10.47 1.98 -12.98
N TYR A 385 9.74 0.86 -13.06
CA TYR A 385 8.47 0.78 -13.77
C TYR A 385 7.38 0.34 -12.79
N ALA A 386 6.46 1.24 -12.48
CA ALA A 386 5.38 1.01 -11.53
C ALA A 386 4.00 0.94 -12.17
N GLY A 387 3.92 1.13 -13.48
CA GLY A 387 2.72 1.19 -14.31
C GLY A 387 2.86 2.26 -15.39
N ASP A 388 1.94 2.25 -16.37
CA ASP A 388 1.97 3.17 -17.52
C ASP A 388 1.45 4.56 -17.19
N ASP A 389 0.37 4.65 -16.40
CA ASP A 389 -0.28 5.92 -16.09
C ASP A 389 -0.91 5.89 -14.69
N TYR A 390 -0.42 6.80 -13.83
CA TYR A 390 -0.88 6.91 -12.44
C TYR A 390 -2.35 7.34 -12.33
N LEU A 391 -2.83 8.19 -13.24
CA LEU A 391 -4.23 8.64 -13.20
C LEU A 391 -5.21 7.51 -13.52
N THR A 392 -4.82 6.59 -14.39
CA THR A 392 -5.61 5.41 -14.73
C THR A 392 -5.55 4.35 -13.64
N LYS A 393 -4.37 4.15 -13.05
CA LYS A 393 -4.15 3.15 -12.00
C LYS A 393 -3.16 3.67 -10.95
N GLN A 394 -3.65 4.04 -9.77
CA GLN A 394 -2.83 4.61 -8.71
C GLN A 394 -1.99 3.57 -7.93
N LEU A 395 -2.34 2.29 -8.02
CA LEU A 395 -1.59 1.23 -7.34
C LEU A 395 -0.19 1.10 -7.93
N ASN A 396 0.83 1.41 -7.12
CA ASN A 396 2.23 1.32 -7.51
C ASN A 396 2.69 -0.15 -7.52
N ASN A 397 3.04 -0.68 -8.69
CA ASN A 397 3.46 -2.07 -8.88
C ASN A 397 4.82 -2.39 -8.25
N VAL A 398 5.59 -1.39 -7.82
CA VAL A 398 6.91 -1.59 -7.19
C VAL A 398 6.79 -1.62 -5.67
N THR A 399 6.05 -0.67 -5.07
CA THR A 399 6.05 -0.46 -3.62
C THR A 399 4.80 -0.97 -2.91
N GLN A 400 3.66 -1.11 -3.62
CA GLN A 400 2.35 -1.42 -3.01
C GLN A 400 1.78 -2.77 -3.47
N ALA A 401 1.91 -3.09 -4.76
CA ALA A 401 1.47 -4.39 -5.25
C ALA A 401 2.39 -5.50 -4.74
N THR A 402 1.83 -6.69 -4.54
CA THR A 402 2.57 -7.88 -4.14
C THR A 402 2.36 -9.01 -5.14
N TYR A 403 3.38 -9.83 -5.34
CA TYR A 403 3.31 -11.03 -6.17
C TYR A 403 3.95 -12.22 -5.44
N GLU A 404 3.56 -13.44 -5.78
CA GLU A 404 4.19 -14.65 -5.25
C GLU A 404 5.62 -14.75 -5.80
N VAL A 405 6.62 -14.56 -4.92
CA VAL A 405 8.02 -14.38 -5.35
C VAL A 405 8.71 -15.67 -5.85
N GLY A 406 8.11 -16.82 -5.57
CA GLY A 406 8.61 -18.09 -6.06
C GLY A 406 10.05 -18.37 -5.61
N SER A 407 10.81 -18.98 -6.50
CA SER A 407 12.19 -19.40 -6.22
C SER A 407 13.19 -18.29 -5.92
N THR A 408 12.80 -17.01 -6.02
CA THR A 408 13.66 -15.90 -5.58
C THR A 408 13.82 -15.83 -4.05
N MET A 409 13.01 -16.58 -3.29
CA MET A 409 13.18 -16.76 -1.84
C MET A 409 14.34 -17.68 -1.45
N LYS A 410 14.76 -18.60 -2.34
CA LYS A 410 15.76 -19.63 -2.07
C LYS A 410 17.13 -19.11 -1.59
N PRO A 411 17.67 -17.98 -2.08
CA PRO A 411 18.95 -17.46 -1.61
C PRO A 411 18.99 -17.17 -0.10
N PHE A 412 17.85 -16.83 0.53
CA PHE A 412 17.80 -16.59 1.98
C PHE A 412 17.88 -17.91 2.78
N ALA A 413 17.34 -18.99 2.26
CA ALA A 413 17.58 -20.32 2.84
C ALA A 413 19.03 -20.78 2.66
N LEU A 414 19.65 -20.47 1.51
CA LEU A 414 21.06 -20.75 1.27
C LEU A 414 21.95 -19.98 2.23
N LEU A 415 21.69 -18.66 2.40
CA LEU A 415 22.42 -17.80 3.35
C LEU A 415 22.29 -18.33 4.79
N ALA A 416 21.07 -18.70 5.20
CA ALA A 416 20.84 -19.28 6.51
C ALA A 416 21.62 -20.59 6.71
N ALA A 417 21.66 -21.47 5.71
CA ALA A 417 22.43 -22.72 5.77
C ALA A 417 23.95 -22.46 5.85
N ILE A 418 24.47 -21.49 5.09
CA ILE A 418 25.88 -21.05 5.15
C ILE A 418 26.23 -20.57 6.55
N ASN A 419 25.34 -19.77 7.16
CA ASN A 419 25.54 -19.23 8.52
C ASN A 419 25.47 -20.33 9.60
N GLU A 420 24.81 -21.47 9.33
CA GLU A 420 24.86 -22.68 10.15
C GLU A 420 26.11 -23.55 9.86
N GLY A 421 27.03 -23.06 9.04
CA GLY A 421 28.30 -23.72 8.73
C GLY A 421 28.21 -24.84 7.67
N VAL A 422 27.19 -24.83 6.82
CA VAL A 422 27.03 -25.79 5.74
C VAL A 422 27.84 -25.36 4.53
N SER A 423 28.73 -26.25 4.05
CA SER A 423 29.47 -26.04 2.78
C SER A 423 28.52 -26.15 1.60
N LEU A 424 28.73 -25.30 0.59
CA LEU A 424 28.04 -25.37 -0.71
C LEU A 424 28.36 -26.69 -1.48
N ASN A 425 29.40 -27.43 -1.10
CA ASN A 425 29.70 -28.76 -1.64
C ASN A 425 28.90 -29.88 -0.97
N THR A 426 28.02 -29.58 -0.02
CA THR A 426 27.15 -30.61 0.59
C THR A 426 26.16 -31.13 -0.46
N MET A 427 26.12 -32.47 -0.57
CA MET A 427 25.31 -33.19 -1.55
C MET A 427 23.89 -33.45 -1.01
N PHE A 428 22.89 -33.25 -1.84
CA PHE A 428 21.46 -33.48 -1.54
C PHE A 428 20.84 -34.33 -2.67
N ASN A 429 19.73 -35.01 -2.37
CA ASN A 429 18.90 -35.65 -3.36
C ASN A 429 18.03 -34.63 -4.10
N GLY A 430 18.36 -34.34 -5.35
CA GLY A 430 17.65 -33.40 -6.21
C GLY A 430 16.59 -34.03 -7.12
N ASN A 431 16.16 -35.29 -6.86
CA ASN A 431 15.12 -35.92 -7.66
C ASN A 431 13.71 -35.36 -7.31
N SER A 432 12.81 -35.41 -8.28
CA SER A 432 11.40 -35.04 -8.15
C SER A 432 10.57 -36.08 -7.39
N PHE A 433 9.33 -35.71 -7.08
CA PHE A 433 8.33 -36.54 -6.39
C PHE A 433 8.75 -36.93 -4.97
N ARG A 434 9.24 -35.96 -4.21
CA ARG A 434 9.65 -36.18 -2.81
C ARG A 434 8.60 -35.65 -1.83
N THR A 435 8.46 -36.35 -0.72
CA THR A 435 7.62 -35.96 0.42
C THR A 435 8.46 -35.36 1.53
N PHE A 436 7.91 -34.38 2.26
CA PHE A 436 8.59 -33.67 3.34
C PHE A 436 7.73 -33.62 4.60
N PRO A 437 8.31 -33.61 5.79
CA PRO A 437 7.56 -33.52 7.04
C PRO A 437 6.68 -32.27 7.08
N GLY A 438 5.39 -32.44 7.41
CA GLY A 438 4.42 -31.34 7.48
C GLY A 438 3.88 -30.87 6.13
N ILE A 439 4.29 -31.51 5.03
CA ILE A 439 3.80 -31.24 3.67
C ILE A 439 2.97 -32.45 3.22
N THR A 440 1.73 -32.20 2.84
CA THR A 440 0.79 -33.23 2.41
C THR A 440 1.00 -33.66 0.97
N GLU A 441 1.50 -32.77 0.16
CA GLU A 441 1.69 -32.95 -1.28
C GLU A 441 3.11 -33.38 -1.61
N THR A 442 3.26 -34.06 -2.76
CA THR A 442 4.56 -34.41 -3.29
C THR A 442 5.20 -33.21 -3.97
N VAL A 443 6.43 -32.88 -3.59
CA VAL A 443 7.18 -31.76 -4.19
C VAL A 443 7.98 -32.25 -5.38
N SER A 444 7.87 -31.51 -6.49
CA SER A 444 8.64 -31.76 -7.73
C SER A 444 9.46 -30.54 -8.13
N ASN A 445 10.55 -30.77 -8.84
CA ASN A 445 11.27 -29.71 -9.55
C ASN A 445 10.49 -29.28 -10.79
N TYR A 446 10.81 -28.12 -11.35
CA TYR A 446 10.21 -27.65 -12.59
C TYR A 446 10.37 -28.72 -13.71
N GLY A 447 9.32 -28.96 -14.47
CA GLY A 447 9.29 -29.99 -15.50
C GLY A 447 9.51 -31.42 -14.98
N ASN A 448 9.30 -31.65 -13.66
CA ASN A 448 9.53 -32.94 -13.01
C ASN A 448 10.98 -33.46 -13.12
N ALA A 449 11.95 -32.55 -13.25
CA ALA A 449 13.35 -32.90 -13.45
C ALA A 449 13.92 -33.75 -12.30
N ASN A 450 14.65 -34.80 -12.65
CA ASN A 450 15.42 -35.61 -11.72
C ASN A 450 16.91 -35.24 -11.85
N LEU A 451 17.43 -34.50 -10.84
CA LEU A 451 18.80 -33.98 -10.86
C LEU A 451 19.83 -34.95 -10.27
N GLY A 452 19.39 -36.10 -9.73
CA GLY A 452 20.27 -37.00 -9.00
C GLY A 452 20.74 -36.39 -7.67
N TYR A 453 21.96 -36.78 -7.26
CA TYR A 453 22.62 -36.16 -6.12
C TYR A 453 23.41 -34.93 -6.57
N VAL A 454 23.08 -33.77 -6.09
CA VAL A 454 23.69 -32.50 -6.47
C VAL A 454 24.14 -31.71 -5.23
N ASN A 455 25.17 -30.91 -5.36
CA ASN A 455 25.60 -29.99 -4.33
C ASN A 455 24.75 -28.68 -4.36
N LEU A 456 24.92 -27.79 -3.37
CA LEU A 456 24.16 -26.58 -3.26
C LEU A 456 24.43 -25.58 -4.39
N TYR A 457 25.64 -25.61 -5.02
CA TYR A 457 25.90 -24.83 -6.24
C TYR A 457 24.94 -25.25 -7.36
N THR A 458 24.96 -26.52 -7.73
CA THR A 458 24.10 -27.06 -8.79
C THR A 458 22.62 -26.97 -8.44
N ALA A 459 22.25 -27.21 -7.17
CA ALA A 459 20.87 -27.08 -6.73
C ALA A 459 20.34 -25.62 -6.87
N THR A 460 21.21 -24.63 -6.67
CA THR A 460 20.91 -23.20 -6.87
C THR A 460 20.83 -22.87 -8.36
N GLU A 461 21.79 -23.32 -9.15
CA GLU A 461 21.85 -23.14 -10.61
C GLU A 461 20.58 -23.66 -11.29
N GLN A 462 20.14 -24.87 -10.90
CA GLN A 462 18.94 -25.53 -11.43
C GLN A 462 17.66 -25.20 -10.69
N SER A 463 17.73 -24.32 -9.71
CA SER A 463 16.57 -23.90 -8.88
C SER A 463 15.80 -25.07 -8.25
N SER A 464 16.50 -26.13 -7.77
CA SER A 464 15.88 -27.37 -7.29
C SER A 464 14.91 -27.12 -6.12
N ASN A 465 13.62 -27.40 -6.31
CA ASN A 465 12.63 -27.30 -5.25
C ASN A 465 12.91 -28.31 -4.13
N THR A 466 13.23 -29.55 -4.50
CA THR A 466 13.38 -30.67 -3.56
C THR A 466 14.59 -30.51 -2.64
N VAL A 467 15.71 -29.97 -3.14
CA VAL A 467 16.89 -29.66 -2.31
C VAL A 467 16.59 -28.51 -1.34
N TYR A 468 15.90 -27.46 -1.82
CA TYR A 468 15.56 -26.31 -0.95
C TYR A 468 14.49 -26.66 0.10
N MET A 469 13.62 -27.61 -0.18
CA MET A 469 12.73 -28.18 0.85
C MET A 469 13.50 -29.02 1.90
N ASP A 470 14.61 -29.69 1.53
CA ASP A 470 15.52 -30.30 2.50
C ASP A 470 16.14 -29.21 3.42
N LEU A 471 16.61 -28.09 2.84
CA LEU A 471 17.12 -26.98 3.62
C LEU A 471 16.04 -26.42 4.57
N GLN A 472 14.82 -26.20 4.06
CA GLN A 472 13.71 -25.75 4.89
C GLN A 472 13.37 -26.75 6.02
N THR A 473 13.40 -28.03 5.75
CA THR A 473 13.15 -29.07 6.77
C THR A 473 14.15 -28.97 7.93
N LYS A 474 15.39 -28.57 7.64
CA LYS A 474 16.45 -28.40 8.64
C LYS A 474 16.38 -27.05 9.35
N LEU A 475 16.18 -25.97 8.61
CA LEU A 475 16.17 -24.60 9.12
C LEU A 475 14.86 -24.23 9.83
N GLY A 476 13.75 -24.78 9.34
CA GLY A 476 12.41 -24.29 9.62
C GLY A 476 12.03 -23.06 8.80
N THR A 477 10.75 -22.90 8.54
CA THR A 477 10.18 -21.78 7.76
C THR A 477 10.49 -20.42 8.38
N LYS A 478 10.42 -20.36 9.72
CA LYS A 478 10.67 -19.11 10.46
C LYS A 478 12.09 -18.58 10.27
N LYS A 479 13.11 -19.44 10.32
CA LYS A 479 14.51 -19.01 10.15
C LYS A 479 14.72 -18.42 8.75
N ILE A 480 14.11 -19.02 7.72
CA ILE A 480 14.18 -18.53 6.34
C ILE A 480 13.51 -17.16 6.22
N ALA A 481 12.30 -17.02 6.79
CA ALA A 481 11.59 -15.75 6.81
C ALA A 481 12.37 -14.66 7.56
N ASP A 482 12.91 -14.99 8.74
CA ASP A 482 13.72 -14.05 9.53
C ASP A 482 14.98 -13.60 8.76
N THR A 483 15.67 -14.54 8.07
CA THR A 483 16.86 -14.21 7.25
C THR A 483 16.49 -13.28 6.09
N ALA A 484 15.36 -13.50 5.41
CA ALA A 484 14.89 -12.61 4.35
C ALA A 484 14.50 -11.23 4.89
N ARG A 485 13.88 -11.16 6.08
CA ARG A 485 13.55 -9.90 6.74
C ARG A 485 14.79 -9.13 7.20
N GLU A 486 15.77 -9.83 7.74
CA GLU A 486 17.06 -9.26 8.10
C GLU A 486 17.78 -8.68 6.88
N ALA A 487 17.67 -9.37 5.72
CA ALA A 487 18.16 -8.88 4.44
C ALA A 487 17.42 -7.63 3.92
N GLY A 488 16.20 -7.33 4.40
CA GLY A 488 15.49 -6.12 4.02
C GLY A 488 14.04 -6.29 3.55
N VAL A 489 13.46 -7.50 3.64
CA VAL A 489 12.01 -7.68 3.41
C VAL A 489 11.25 -7.06 4.58
N GLU A 490 10.45 -6.03 4.31
CA GLU A 490 9.68 -5.33 5.36
C GLU A 490 8.25 -5.83 5.49
N ASN A 491 7.73 -6.54 4.48
CA ASN A 491 6.37 -7.05 4.51
C ASN A 491 6.16 -8.03 5.67
N THR A 492 5.27 -7.66 6.58
CA THR A 492 4.98 -8.42 7.81
C THR A 492 4.25 -9.74 7.55
N SER A 493 3.70 -9.97 6.35
CA SER A 493 3.09 -11.26 5.97
C SER A 493 4.12 -12.38 5.92
N LEU A 494 5.40 -12.05 5.69
CA LEU A 494 6.51 -13.00 5.73
C LEU A 494 6.88 -13.31 7.19
N ASN A 495 6.07 -14.11 7.86
CA ASN A 495 6.25 -14.46 9.29
C ASN A 495 6.71 -15.89 9.53
N GLY A 496 6.89 -16.68 8.46
CA GLY A 496 7.30 -18.09 8.51
C GLY A 496 6.17 -19.06 8.87
N SER A 497 4.90 -18.64 8.76
CA SER A 497 3.74 -19.54 8.96
C SER A 497 3.46 -20.40 7.72
N GLU A 498 3.94 -19.98 6.54
CA GLU A 498 3.65 -20.66 5.28
C GLU A 498 4.51 -21.93 5.13
N PRO A 499 3.89 -23.09 4.83
CA PRO A 499 4.60 -24.37 4.74
C PRO A 499 5.58 -24.45 3.56
N TYR A 500 5.43 -23.60 2.55
CA TYR A 500 6.29 -23.51 1.38
C TYR A 500 7.09 -22.21 1.33
N THR A 501 7.46 -21.65 2.49
CA THR A 501 8.20 -20.36 2.58
C THR A 501 9.43 -20.31 1.68
N VAL A 502 10.23 -21.40 1.59
CA VAL A 502 11.42 -21.44 0.73
C VAL A 502 11.10 -21.44 -0.76
N LEU A 503 9.91 -21.85 -1.13
CA LEU A 503 9.41 -21.83 -2.51
C LEU A 503 8.69 -20.53 -2.86
N GLY A 504 8.57 -19.60 -1.90
CA GLY A 504 8.12 -18.23 -2.14
C GLY A 504 6.62 -18.05 -2.37
N ASN A 505 5.77 -18.78 -1.64
CA ASN A 505 4.31 -18.62 -1.70
C ASN A 505 3.82 -17.33 -1.03
N ASN A 506 4.70 -16.56 -0.40
CA ASN A 506 4.35 -15.27 0.17
C ASN A 506 4.28 -14.20 -0.93
N GLY A 507 3.24 -13.36 -0.85
CA GLY A 507 3.16 -12.14 -1.66
C GLY A 507 4.08 -11.07 -1.09
N LEU A 508 5.11 -10.67 -1.85
CA LEU A 508 6.04 -9.60 -1.50
C LEU A 508 6.10 -8.57 -2.62
N SER A 509 6.51 -7.36 -2.30
CA SER A 509 6.66 -6.30 -3.30
C SER A 509 7.96 -6.44 -4.11
N VAL A 510 8.01 -5.78 -5.26
CA VAL A 510 9.25 -5.66 -6.05
C VAL A 510 10.31 -4.96 -5.22
N GLU A 511 9.94 -3.94 -4.46
CA GLU A 511 10.84 -3.18 -3.59
C GLU A 511 11.43 -4.05 -2.47
N ASP A 512 10.61 -4.85 -1.76
CA ASP A 512 11.09 -5.77 -0.72
C ASP A 512 12.19 -6.71 -1.24
N MET A 513 11.92 -7.31 -2.40
CA MET A 513 12.85 -8.27 -2.98
C MET A 513 14.11 -7.59 -3.52
N THR A 514 13.98 -6.41 -4.14
CA THR A 514 15.14 -5.65 -4.62
C THR A 514 16.04 -5.22 -3.46
N ARG A 515 15.46 -4.72 -2.35
CA ARG A 515 16.20 -4.34 -1.14
C ARG A 515 16.95 -5.51 -0.54
N ALA A 516 16.30 -6.67 -0.43
CA ALA A 516 16.93 -7.87 0.13
C ALA A 516 18.08 -8.39 -0.74
N TYR A 517 17.97 -8.30 -2.08
CA TYR A 517 19.07 -8.65 -2.98
C TYR A 517 20.16 -7.58 -3.02
N ALA A 518 19.82 -6.31 -2.80
CA ALA A 518 20.82 -5.25 -2.65
C ALA A 518 21.74 -5.52 -1.45
N THR A 519 21.20 -6.08 -0.36
CA THR A 519 22.02 -6.54 0.78
C THR A 519 23.00 -7.64 0.38
N LEU A 520 22.60 -8.60 -0.47
CA LEU A 520 23.51 -9.62 -0.98
C LEU A 520 24.58 -9.03 -1.89
N ALA A 521 24.20 -8.15 -2.81
CA ALA A 521 25.09 -7.46 -3.74
C ALA A 521 26.10 -6.57 -3.00
N ASN A 522 25.71 -5.98 -1.87
CA ASN A 522 26.53 -5.11 -1.01
C ASN A 522 27.23 -5.91 0.11
N GLN A 523 27.55 -7.18 -0.12
CA GLN A 523 28.33 -7.99 0.79
C GLN A 523 27.75 -8.08 2.22
N GLY A 524 26.43 -8.15 2.34
CA GLY A 524 25.74 -8.25 3.63
C GLY A 524 25.45 -6.91 4.31
N ASN A 525 25.74 -5.79 3.64
CA ASN A 525 25.37 -4.47 4.13
C ASN A 525 24.02 -4.07 3.53
N LYS A 526 23.00 -3.89 4.39
CA LYS A 526 21.66 -3.51 4.03
C LYS A 526 21.55 -2.01 3.78
N PRO A 527 21.26 -1.57 2.54
CA PRO A 527 21.04 -0.16 2.24
C PRO A 527 19.61 0.25 2.62
N THR A 528 19.43 1.54 2.88
CA THR A 528 18.09 2.15 2.92
C THR A 528 17.74 2.66 1.53
N LEU A 529 16.71 2.08 0.91
CA LEU A 529 16.28 2.54 -0.41
C LEU A 529 15.66 3.93 -0.29
N HIS A 530 15.98 4.81 -1.23
CA HIS A 530 15.48 6.17 -1.28
C HIS A 530 15.41 6.69 -2.72
N ILE A 531 14.41 7.52 -3.00
CA ILE A 531 14.22 8.18 -4.29
C ILE A 531 14.63 9.65 -4.25
N VAL A 532 14.68 10.28 -3.07
CA VAL A 532 15.09 11.67 -2.88
C VAL A 532 16.57 11.73 -2.56
N ALA A 533 17.36 12.44 -3.37
CA ALA A 533 18.75 12.71 -3.09
C ALA A 533 18.91 13.92 -2.15
N SER A 534 18.22 15.03 -2.45
CA SER A 534 18.30 16.25 -1.65
C SER A 534 17.08 17.15 -1.81
N VAL A 535 16.82 17.99 -0.80
CA VAL A 535 15.83 19.07 -0.84
C VAL A 535 16.51 20.37 -0.47
N LYS A 536 16.32 21.41 -1.28
CA LYS A 536 16.83 22.76 -1.05
C LYS A 536 15.69 23.76 -0.99
N THR A 537 15.86 24.79 -0.17
CA THR A 537 15.00 25.98 -0.16
C THR A 537 15.18 26.81 -1.45
N PRO A 538 14.26 27.76 -1.73
CA PRO A 538 14.42 28.68 -2.87
C PRO A 538 15.71 29.49 -2.86
N ASP A 539 16.25 29.81 -1.67
CA ASP A 539 17.53 30.52 -1.53
C ASP A 539 18.76 29.60 -1.69
N GLY A 540 18.56 28.30 -1.94
CA GLY A 540 19.59 27.30 -2.18
C GLY A 540 20.15 26.62 -0.93
N SER A 541 19.62 26.90 0.27
CA SER A 541 20.03 26.25 1.53
C SER A 541 19.57 24.78 1.56
N ASP A 542 20.41 23.88 2.08
CA ASP A 542 20.08 22.46 2.22
C ASP A 542 19.09 22.24 3.38
N LEU A 543 17.95 21.58 3.10
CA LEU A 543 16.96 21.14 4.08
C LEU A 543 17.05 19.65 4.38
N TYR A 544 17.38 18.85 3.38
CA TYR A 544 17.44 17.40 3.50
C TYR A 544 18.48 16.85 2.53
N ASN A 545 19.23 15.87 2.99
CA ASN A 545 20.07 15.00 2.17
C ASN A 545 19.82 13.56 2.61
N ALA A 546 19.66 12.67 1.65
CA ALA A 546 19.40 11.26 1.94
C ALA A 546 20.56 10.62 2.72
N PRO A 547 20.26 9.71 3.67
CA PRO A 547 21.29 8.90 4.30
C PRO A 547 21.82 7.88 3.29
N THR A 548 23.14 7.85 3.08
CA THR A 548 23.81 6.93 2.15
C THR A 548 24.53 5.79 2.86
N THR A 549 24.25 5.60 4.16
CA THR A 549 24.88 4.56 4.98
C THR A 549 24.09 3.26 4.90
N ALA A 550 24.83 2.14 4.83
CA ALA A 550 24.26 0.79 4.89
C ALA A 550 24.62 0.11 6.21
N GLU A 551 23.70 -0.68 6.76
CA GLU A 551 23.88 -1.45 8.00
C GLU A 551 24.41 -2.85 7.68
N GLN A 552 25.54 -3.27 8.27
CA GLN A 552 26.01 -4.65 8.12
C GLN A 552 25.14 -5.59 8.92
N VAL A 553 24.37 -6.43 8.23
CA VAL A 553 23.44 -7.43 8.82
C VAL A 553 23.95 -8.86 8.64
N PHE A 554 24.79 -9.12 7.65
CA PHE A 554 25.41 -10.44 7.43
C PHE A 554 26.91 -10.32 7.23
N GLU A 555 27.64 -11.41 7.55
CA GLU A 555 29.06 -11.53 7.25
C GLU A 555 29.30 -11.47 5.74
N ALA A 556 30.26 -10.65 5.32
CA ALA A 556 30.57 -10.42 3.91
C ALA A 556 30.86 -11.72 3.15
N ASN A 557 31.61 -12.65 3.76
CA ASN A 557 31.94 -13.93 3.14
C ASN A 557 30.70 -14.80 2.90
N SER A 558 29.72 -14.77 3.82
CA SER A 558 28.45 -15.52 3.66
C SER A 558 27.62 -14.98 2.47
N ALA A 559 27.47 -13.64 2.39
CA ALA A 559 26.80 -12.99 1.26
C ALA A 559 27.53 -13.25 -0.08
N ASN A 560 28.86 -13.20 -0.08
CA ASN A 560 29.68 -13.48 -1.27
C ASN A 560 29.61 -14.94 -1.69
N LEU A 561 29.42 -15.90 -0.78
CA LEU A 561 29.16 -17.31 -1.10
C LEU A 561 27.80 -17.50 -1.79
N VAL A 562 26.75 -16.81 -1.31
CA VAL A 562 25.44 -16.79 -1.98
C VAL A 562 25.60 -16.19 -3.38
N THR A 563 26.27 -15.04 -3.52
CA THR A 563 26.55 -14.39 -4.80
C THR A 563 27.28 -15.32 -5.77
N LYS A 564 28.28 -16.07 -5.29
CA LYS A 564 29.01 -17.08 -6.10
C LYS A 564 28.07 -18.19 -6.62
N ALA A 565 27.14 -18.66 -5.79
CA ALA A 565 26.14 -19.64 -6.24
C ALA A 565 25.17 -19.03 -7.26
N LEU A 566 24.74 -17.79 -7.04
CA LEU A 566 23.84 -17.04 -7.94
C LEU A 566 24.50 -16.69 -9.28
N THR A 567 25.81 -16.47 -9.32
CA THR A 567 26.56 -16.34 -10.59
C THR A 567 26.42 -17.60 -11.44
N GLY A 568 26.39 -18.79 -10.82
CA GLY A 568 26.14 -20.06 -11.50
C GLY A 568 24.79 -20.13 -12.21
N VAL A 569 23.75 -19.51 -11.65
CA VAL A 569 22.41 -19.45 -12.26
C VAL A 569 22.43 -18.76 -13.63
N VAL A 570 23.22 -17.69 -13.76
CA VAL A 570 23.41 -16.97 -15.03
C VAL A 570 24.39 -17.69 -15.95
N GLN A 571 25.45 -18.30 -15.42
CA GLN A 571 26.46 -18.93 -16.25
C GLN A 571 26.01 -20.27 -16.85
N ARG A 572 25.28 -21.10 -16.10
CA ARG A 572 24.95 -22.49 -16.44
C ARG A 572 23.52 -22.91 -16.11
N GLY A 573 22.77 -22.05 -15.39
CA GLY A 573 21.46 -22.37 -14.83
C GLY A 573 20.29 -21.81 -15.61
N THR A 574 19.27 -21.39 -14.88
CA THR A 574 17.94 -20.99 -15.38
C THR A 574 17.87 -19.59 -15.99
N ALA A 575 18.97 -18.81 -15.99
CA ALA A 575 18.98 -17.42 -16.49
C ALA A 575 20.18 -17.15 -17.43
N THR A 576 20.51 -18.11 -18.29
CA THR A 576 21.70 -18.00 -19.16
C THR A 576 21.62 -16.87 -20.19
N GLU A 577 20.45 -16.40 -20.55
CA GLU A 577 20.24 -15.24 -21.42
C GLU A 577 20.90 -13.96 -20.85
N ALA A 578 20.88 -13.78 -19.52
CA ALA A 578 21.49 -12.61 -18.87
C ALA A 578 23.02 -12.49 -19.09
N ARG A 579 23.68 -13.51 -19.64
CA ARG A 579 25.08 -13.40 -20.10
C ARG A 579 25.24 -12.40 -21.26
N ALA A 580 24.17 -12.17 -22.03
CA ALA A 580 24.20 -11.26 -23.16
C ALA A 580 24.42 -9.78 -22.74
N THR A 581 24.24 -9.46 -21.46
CA THR A 581 24.58 -8.13 -20.91
C THR A 581 26.07 -7.79 -21.05
N GLY A 582 26.96 -8.77 -21.28
CA GLY A 582 28.41 -8.58 -21.32
C GLY A 582 29.05 -8.36 -19.95
N HIS A 583 28.25 -8.35 -18.87
CA HIS A 583 28.69 -8.13 -17.49
C HIS A 583 28.64 -9.40 -16.65
N THR A 584 29.40 -9.42 -15.55
CA THR A 584 29.33 -10.49 -14.57
C THR A 584 28.07 -10.30 -13.72
N ILE A 585 27.04 -11.09 -13.99
CA ILE A 585 25.75 -11.03 -13.28
C ILE A 585 25.62 -12.21 -12.32
N ALA A 586 25.20 -11.93 -11.08
CA ALA A 586 24.60 -12.90 -10.16
C ALA A 586 23.09 -12.69 -10.13
N GLY A 587 22.29 -13.74 -10.08
CA GLY A 587 20.84 -13.54 -10.07
C GLY A 587 20.05 -14.81 -9.79
N LYS A 588 18.74 -14.66 -9.65
CA LYS A 588 17.81 -15.75 -9.41
C LYS A 588 16.49 -15.53 -10.14
N SER A 589 16.08 -16.56 -10.87
CA SER A 589 14.76 -16.64 -11.49
C SER A 589 13.72 -17.16 -10.49
N GLY A 590 12.52 -16.61 -10.54
CA GLY A 590 11.36 -17.00 -9.75
C GLY A 590 10.17 -17.32 -10.62
N THR A 591 9.51 -18.44 -10.33
CA THR A 591 8.21 -18.78 -10.91
C THR A 591 7.35 -19.27 -9.76
N ALA A 592 6.17 -18.69 -9.60
CA ALA A 592 5.17 -19.14 -8.64
C ALA A 592 4.49 -20.42 -9.14
N ASN A 593 3.82 -21.14 -8.25
CA ASN A 593 3.03 -22.31 -8.61
C ASN A 593 1.98 -21.92 -9.66
N ASP A 594 1.72 -22.82 -10.60
CA ASP A 594 0.77 -22.62 -11.70
C ASP A 594 1.09 -21.36 -12.54
N SER A 595 2.37 -20.95 -12.60
CA SER A 595 2.82 -19.75 -13.34
C SER A 595 2.01 -18.47 -13.03
N ARG A 596 1.54 -18.28 -11.79
CA ARG A 596 0.76 -17.10 -11.38
C ARG A 596 1.58 -15.81 -11.32
N ALA A 597 2.88 -15.96 -11.15
CA ALA A 597 3.86 -14.90 -11.24
C ALA A 597 5.18 -15.44 -11.74
N ALA A 598 5.94 -14.56 -12.40
CA ALA A 598 7.31 -14.85 -12.82
C ALA A 598 8.18 -13.62 -12.56
N SER A 599 9.45 -13.85 -12.19
CA SER A 599 10.38 -12.77 -11.88
C SER A 599 11.83 -13.17 -12.12
N PHE A 600 12.67 -12.16 -12.32
CA PHE A 600 14.11 -12.29 -12.26
C PHE A 600 14.71 -11.14 -11.46
N ILE A 601 15.64 -11.47 -10.57
CA ILE A 601 16.41 -10.50 -9.81
C ILE A 601 17.87 -10.77 -10.10
N GLY A 602 18.53 -9.81 -10.75
CA GLY A 602 19.92 -9.90 -11.12
C GLY A 602 20.71 -8.69 -10.67
N TYR A 603 22.00 -8.85 -10.48
CA TYR A 603 22.86 -7.77 -10.00
C TYR A 603 24.31 -7.91 -10.44
N THR A 604 24.96 -6.73 -10.53
CA THR A 604 26.42 -6.50 -10.51
C THR A 604 26.82 -5.98 -9.13
N PRO A 605 28.08 -5.73 -8.83
CA PRO A 605 28.48 -5.05 -7.58
C PRO A 605 27.94 -3.61 -7.43
N SER A 606 27.44 -3.00 -8.50
CA SER A 606 26.99 -1.59 -8.51
C SER A 606 25.51 -1.37 -8.83
N VAL A 607 24.81 -2.37 -9.36
CA VAL A 607 23.39 -2.25 -9.73
C VAL A 607 22.65 -3.54 -9.44
N VAL A 608 21.50 -3.44 -8.79
CA VAL A 608 20.53 -4.54 -8.63
C VAL A 608 19.28 -4.19 -9.38
N THR A 609 18.79 -5.10 -10.21
CA THR A 609 17.54 -4.91 -10.96
C THR A 609 16.63 -6.11 -10.78
N THR A 610 15.38 -5.82 -10.41
CA THR A 610 14.27 -6.77 -10.35
C THR A 610 13.31 -6.50 -11.49
N VAL A 611 12.87 -7.54 -12.18
CA VAL A 611 11.73 -7.53 -13.10
C VAL A 611 10.75 -8.60 -12.68
N ALA A 612 9.50 -8.24 -12.47
CA ALA A 612 8.43 -9.16 -12.09
C ALA A 612 7.18 -8.94 -12.95
N MET A 613 6.47 -10.03 -13.21
CA MET A 613 5.15 -10.01 -13.84
C MET A 613 4.19 -10.94 -13.12
N TRP A 614 2.91 -10.57 -13.07
CA TRP A 614 1.85 -11.36 -12.46
C TRP A 614 0.49 -11.03 -13.05
N TYR A 615 -0.48 -11.91 -12.85
CA TYR A 615 -1.82 -11.75 -13.40
C TYR A 615 -2.87 -11.84 -12.28
N PRO A 616 -3.43 -10.71 -11.80
CA PRO A 616 -4.47 -10.70 -10.80
C PRO A 616 -5.87 -10.75 -11.45
N ASP A 617 -6.85 -11.32 -10.74
CA ASP A 617 -8.27 -11.13 -11.07
C ASP A 617 -8.76 -9.72 -10.67
N ALA A 618 -10.04 -9.43 -10.94
CA ALA A 618 -10.65 -8.14 -10.60
C ALA A 618 -10.67 -7.82 -9.08
N ASN A 619 -10.45 -8.84 -8.23
CA ASN A 619 -10.36 -8.69 -6.76
C ASN A 619 -8.92 -8.66 -6.26
N GLY A 620 -7.93 -8.75 -7.17
CA GLY A 620 -6.51 -8.78 -6.83
C GLY A 620 -5.97 -10.17 -6.48
N ASN A 621 -6.76 -11.25 -6.66
CA ASN A 621 -6.26 -12.60 -6.37
C ASN A 621 -5.34 -13.10 -7.49
N PRO A 622 -4.24 -13.82 -7.17
CA PRO A 622 -3.33 -14.35 -8.17
C PRO A 622 -4.02 -15.37 -9.09
N GLN A 623 -3.86 -15.21 -10.39
CA GLN A 623 -4.33 -16.13 -11.42
C GLN A 623 -3.15 -16.68 -12.22
N GLU A 624 -3.33 -17.84 -12.85
CA GLU A 624 -2.39 -18.35 -13.83
C GLU A 624 -2.25 -17.35 -14.99
N ILE A 625 -1.00 -17.00 -15.34
CA ILE A 625 -0.70 -16.11 -16.44
C ILE A 625 -1.02 -16.84 -17.75
N PRO A 626 -1.97 -16.34 -18.59
CA PRO A 626 -2.20 -16.93 -19.90
C PRO A 626 -0.96 -16.88 -20.78
N ALA A 627 -0.73 -17.88 -21.62
CA ALA A 627 0.35 -17.85 -22.59
C ALA A 627 0.20 -16.64 -23.53
N PHE A 628 1.31 -15.97 -23.85
CA PHE A 628 1.36 -14.83 -24.77
C PHE A 628 2.65 -14.81 -25.57
N GLY A 629 2.58 -14.36 -26.83
CA GLY A 629 3.74 -14.38 -27.71
C GLY A 629 4.36 -15.78 -27.80
N SER A 630 5.64 -15.89 -27.49
CA SER A 630 6.38 -17.15 -27.36
C SER A 630 6.43 -17.69 -25.93
N TRP A 631 5.93 -16.94 -24.94
CA TRP A 631 5.97 -17.33 -23.55
C TRP A 631 4.84 -18.32 -23.20
N THR A 632 5.19 -19.45 -22.63
CA THR A 632 4.26 -20.52 -22.23
C THR A 632 4.40 -20.91 -20.76
N GLY A 633 5.17 -20.16 -19.97
CA GLY A 633 5.44 -20.40 -18.55
C GLY A 633 6.90 -20.18 -18.20
N GLY A 634 7.21 -20.16 -16.90
CA GLY A 634 8.57 -19.92 -16.41
C GLY A 634 8.93 -18.44 -16.31
N SER A 635 10.23 -18.18 -16.09
CA SER A 635 10.75 -16.82 -15.88
C SER A 635 11.56 -16.29 -17.08
N ASP A 636 11.43 -16.87 -18.24
CA ASP A 636 12.21 -16.50 -19.44
C ASP A 636 11.92 -15.04 -19.84
N TYR A 637 10.66 -14.62 -19.83
CA TYR A 637 10.31 -13.25 -20.19
C TYR A 637 10.83 -12.19 -19.22
N PRO A 638 10.73 -12.33 -17.89
CA PRO A 638 11.43 -11.42 -16.96
C PRO A 638 12.96 -11.42 -17.12
N VAL A 639 13.58 -12.56 -17.44
CA VAL A 639 15.03 -12.63 -17.75
C VAL A 639 15.34 -11.88 -19.03
N HIS A 640 14.50 -11.98 -20.04
CA HIS A 640 14.64 -11.25 -21.30
C HIS A 640 14.57 -9.73 -21.08
N LEU A 641 13.52 -9.23 -20.42
CA LEU A 641 13.37 -7.80 -20.11
C LEU A 641 14.54 -7.27 -19.26
N PHE A 642 14.97 -8.04 -18.26
CA PHE A 642 16.16 -7.70 -17.48
C PHE A 642 17.40 -7.59 -18.36
N THR A 643 17.60 -8.56 -19.26
CA THR A 643 18.78 -8.60 -20.14
C THR A 643 18.80 -7.43 -21.09
N GLU A 644 17.67 -7.11 -21.70
CA GLU A 644 17.52 -5.98 -22.61
C GLU A 644 17.81 -4.65 -21.90
N TYR A 645 17.20 -4.44 -20.71
CA TYR A 645 17.45 -3.25 -19.91
C TYR A 645 18.92 -3.14 -19.48
N MET A 646 19.46 -4.18 -18.85
CA MET A 646 20.81 -4.13 -18.28
C MET A 646 21.91 -4.04 -19.36
N THR A 647 21.70 -4.59 -20.54
CA THR A 647 22.65 -4.45 -21.67
C THR A 647 22.87 -3.00 -22.01
N GLN A 648 21.78 -2.21 -22.07
CA GLN A 648 21.85 -0.80 -22.42
C GLN A 648 22.20 0.08 -21.22
N ALA A 649 21.63 -0.22 -20.04
CA ALA A 649 21.87 0.55 -18.82
C ALA A 649 23.32 0.49 -18.33
N LEU A 650 24.06 -0.58 -18.69
CA LEU A 650 25.46 -0.79 -18.32
C LEU A 650 26.45 -0.58 -19.48
N ALA A 651 25.99 -0.15 -20.65
CA ALA A 651 26.84 -0.06 -21.86
C ALA A 651 28.14 0.72 -21.63
N ASP A 652 28.07 1.81 -20.86
CA ASP A 652 29.22 2.67 -20.55
C ASP A 652 29.86 2.35 -19.17
N THR A 653 29.44 1.26 -18.53
CA THR A 653 29.92 0.88 -17.19
C THR A 653 31.01 -0.20 -17.32
N PRO A 654 32.12 -0.10 -16.58
CA PRO A 654 33.11 -1.19 -16.55
C PRO A 654 32.50 -2.49 -16.03
N ASN A 655 32.89 -3.65 -16.62
CA ASN A 655 32.50 -4.94 -16.10
C ASN A 655 33.19 -5.21 -14.75
N GLU A 656 32.47 -5.02 -13.65
CA GLU A 656 32.95 -5.27 -12.28
C GLU A 656 32.90 -6.77 -11.96
N THR A 657 33.85 -7.25 -11.15
CA THR A 657 33.87 -8.60 -10.63
C THR A 657 33.43 -8.64 -9.18
N PHE A 658 32.69 -9.69 -8.80
CA PHE A 658 32.32 -9.87 -7.39
C PHE A 658 33.54 -10.23 -6.54
N PRO A 659 33.55 -9.84 -5.25
CA PRO A 659 34.57 -10.26 -4.31
C PRO A 659 34.66 -11.78 -4.21
N THR A 660 35.89 -12.28 -4.02
CA THR A 660 36.11 -13.73 -3.84
C THR A 660 35.53 -14.20 -2.51
N ALA A 661 34.96 -15.41 -2.50
CA ALA A 661 34.40 -16.02 -1.30
C ALA A 661 35.07 -17.36 -1.00
N THR A 662 35.37 -17.64 0.25
CA THR A 662 35.94 -18.89 0.72
C THR A 662 34.88 -19.76 1.40
N ASP A 663 34.62 -20.93 0.86
CA ASP A 663 33.73 -21.91 1.46
C ASP A 663 34.44 -22.66 2.60
N SER A 664 34.34 -22.08 3.79
CA SER A 664 34.90 -22.67 5.02
C SER A 664 33.93 -23.57 5.77
N GLY A 665 32.71 -23.76 5.21
CA GLY A 665 31.70 -24.64 5.76
C GLY A 665 32.13 -26.14 5.68
N LYS A 666 31.48 -26.98 6.47
CA LYS A 666 31.67 -28.41 6.44
C LYS A 666 30.69 -29.09 5.50
N VAL A 667 31.17 -30.04 4.69
CA VAL A 667 30.31 -30.93 3.90
C VAL A 667 29.45 -31.75 4.88
N GLY A 668 28.13 -31.68 4.74
CA GLY A 668 27.18 -32.27 5.68
C GLY A 668 26.84 -31.42 6.89
N GLY A 669 27.36 -30.18 6.96
CA GLY A 669 27.18 -29.27 8.11
C GLY A 669 28.10 -29.62 9.29
N SER A 670 28.02 -28.80 10.34
CA SER A 670 28.86 -28.97 11.54
C SER A 670 28.60 -30.30 12.28
N ASP A 671 27.37 -30.80 12.21
CA ASP A 671 26.88 -32.03 12.85
C ASP A 671 26.86 -33.25 11.91
N GLY A 672 27.22 -33.09 10.63
CA GLY A 672 27.21 -34.15 9.61
C GLY A 672 25.79 -34.62 9.22
N THR A 673 24.73 -33.89 9.59
CA THR A 673 23.33 -34.35 9.38
C THR A 673 22.65 -33.70 8.17
N TRP A 674 23.35 -32.85 7.43
CA TRP A 674 22.82 -32.20 6.24
C TRP A 674 23.04 -33.03 4.98
N GLY A 675 22.08 -33.04 4.09
CA GLY A 675 22.17 -33.75 2.83
C GLY A 675 22.40 -35.26 2.94
N THR A 676 23.33 -35.81 2.15
CA THR A 676 23.60 -37.26 2.11
C THR A 676 24.15 -37.83 3.40
N GLY A 677 24.71 -36.98 4.29
CA GLY A 677 25.10 -37.37 5.64
C GLY A 677 23.91 -37.80 6.51
N ALA A 678 22.76 -37.12 6.35
CA ALA A 678 21.52 -37.49 7.02
C ALA A 678 20.88 -38.78 6.46
N GLN A 679 20.99 -39.01 5.15
CA GLN A 679 20.39 -40.20 4.52
C GLN A 679 21.02 -41.52 4.96
N LYS A 680 22.30 -41.57 5.24
CA LYS A 680 22.94 -42.77 5.80
C LYS A 680 22.36 -43.18 7.14
N SER A 681 21.81 -42.26 7.90
CA SER A 681 21.14 -42.53 9.16
C SER A 681 19.72 -43.11 8.98
N TYR A 682 19.00 -42.65 7.94
CA TYR A 682 17.65 -43.14 7.67
C TYR A 682 17.58 -44.52 7.00
N THR A 683 18.53 -44.85 6.15
CA THR A 683 18.60 -46.19 5.51
C THR A 683 18.93 -47.32 6.49
N SER A 684 19.46 -47.02 7.69
CA SER A 684 19.71 -48.03 8.73
C SER A 684 18.46 -48.42 9.53
N GLN A 685 17.33 -47.74 9.38
CA GLN A 685 16.14 -48.02 10.19
C GLN A 685 14.94 -48.64 9.47
N THR A 686 14.99 -48.81 8.14
CA THR A 686 13.89 -49.44 7.41
C THR A 686 14.39 -50.42 6.35
N THR A 687 14.91 -51.58 6.78
CA THR A 687 14.88 -52.79 5.98
C THR A 687 13.80 -53.68 6.55
N PRO A 688 12.65 -53.82 5.91
CA PRO A 688 11.77 -54.94 6.19
C PRO A 688 12.46 -56.22 5.68
N LYS A 689 12.60 -57.19 6.57
CA LYS A 689 13.03 -58.54 6.29
C LYS A 689 12.16 -59.11 5.16
N ALA A 690 12.78 -59.45 4.03
CA ALA A 690 12.09 -60.13 2.96
C ALA A 690 11.60 -61.49 3.44
N GLU A 691 10.29 -61.67 3.47
CA GLU A 691 9.68 -63.00 3.53
C GLU A 691 9.75 -63.62 2.14
N GLU A 692 10.38 -64.78 2.07
CA GLU A 692 10.54 -65.70 0.99
C GLU A 692 9.16 -66.19 0.54
N SER A 693 8.66 -65.75 -0.60
CA SER A 693 7.41 -66.26 -1.19
C SER A 693 7.79 -67.19 -2.36
N THR A 694 7.49 -68.46 -2.13
CA THR A 694 7.53 -69.56 -3.08
C THR A 694 6.59 -69.29 -4.27
N GLN A 695 7.14 -69.45 -5.45
CA GLN A 695 6.46 -69.49 -6.76
C GLN A 695 5.51 -70.68 -6.86
N PRO A 696 4.38 -70.58 -7.54
CA PRO A 696 3.87 -71.67 -8.34
C PRO A 696 3.70 -71.28 -9.82
N THR A 697 4.06 -72.21 -10.58
CA THR A 697 4.11 -72.39 -12.03
C THR A 697 2.76 -72.22 -12.74
N THR A 698 2.86 -71.64 -13.92
CA THR A 698 1.83 -71.56 -15.00
C THR A 698 1.36 -72.90 -15.47
N PRO A 699 0.14 -73.07 -15.99
CA PRO A 699 -0.05 -73.49 -17.38
C PRO A 699 -1.03 -72.70 -18.22
N SER A 700 -0.78 -72.66 -19.49
CA SER A 700 -1.53 -72.06 -20.62
C SER A 700 -2.53 -73.08 -21.22
N PRO A 701 -3.25 -72.79 -22.32
CA PRO A 701 -4.69 -72.53 -22.33
C PRO A 701 -5.52 -73.65 -23.00
N THR A 702 -6.82 -73.65 -22.87
CA THR A 702 -7.70 -74.39 -23.82
C THR A 702 -9.10 -73.69 -23.90
N GLU A 703 -9.51 -73.64 -25.11
CA GLU A 703 -10.74 -73.09 -25.71
C GLU A 703 -12.03 -73.70 -25.19
N THR A 704 -13.11 -72.95 -25.48
CA THR A 704 -14.37 -73.32 -26.09
C THR A 704 -15.61 -73.40 -25.22
N THR A 705 -16.62 -72.69 -25.74
CA THR A 705 -18.07 -72.89 -25.82
C THR A 705 -18.95 -72.24 -24.76
N THR A 706 -19.76 -71.31 -25.29
CA THR A 706 -21.16 -71.01 -24.91
C THR A 706 -22.05 -72.25 -25.00
N PRO A 707 -23.28 -72.38 -24.39
CA PRO A 707 -24.37 -71.35 -24.41
C PRO A 707 -25.29 -71.34 -23.16
N ASP A 708 -26.10 -70.31 -23.18
CA ASP A 708 -27.57 -70.22 -23.01
C ASP A 708 -28.29 -70.26 -21.66
N SER A 709 -29.22 -69.31 -21.63
CA SER A 709 -30.56 -69.28 -21.01
C SER A 709 -30.75 -69.16 -19.50
N GLY A 710 -31.56 -68.18 -19.21
CA GLY A 710 -32.60 -68.36 -18.23
C GLY A 710 -32.90 -67.26 -17.24
N SER A 711 -33.72 -66.32 -17.65
CA SER A 711 -35.02 -65.89 -17.06
C SER A 711 -35.09 -65.45 -15.60
N GLY A 712 -35.75 -64.32 -15.43
CA GLY A 712 -36.68 -64.08 -14.34
C GLY A 712 -36.59 -62.71 -13.71
N SER A 713 -37.37 -61.77 -14.23
CA SER A 713 -38.57 -61.10 -13.68
C SER A 713 -38.29 -60.32 -12.37
N GLY A 714 -38.70 -59.15 -12.25
CA GLY A 714 -39.87 -58.38 -12.34
C GLY A 714 -39.66 -56.94 -11.91
N SER A 715 -40.32 -56.09 -12.59
CA SER A 715 -41.36 -55.11 -12.26
C SER A 715 -40.94 -54.02 -11.30
N GLY A 716 -41.26 -52.79 -11.49
CA GLY A 716 -42.30 -52.08 -12.16
C GLY A 716 -42.02 -50.58 -12.15
N ASP A 717 -42.55 -49.95 -13.11
CA ASP A 717 -43.40 -48.79 -13.16
C ASP A 717 -42.81 -47.48 -12.68
N GLY A 718 -42.95 -46.38 -13.34
CA GLY A 718 -43.83 -45.88 -14.37
C GLY A 718 -43.44 -44.51 -14.82
N ASP A 719 -43.78 -44.30 -16.01
CA ASP A 719 -44.41 -43.15 -16.68
C ASP A 719 -43.65 -41.84 -16.81
N ALA A 720 -43.37 -41.53 -18.03
CA ALA A 720 -44.10 -40.78 -19.07
C ALA A 720 -43.89 -39.26 -18.91
N ASP A 721 -43.65 -38.45 -19.88
CA ASP A 721 -44.18 -38.34 -21.23
C ASP A 721 -43.40 -37.32 -22.06
N SER A 722 -43.16 -37.59 -23.30
CA SER A 722 -43.36 -36.87 -24.57
C SER A 722 -42.85 -35.41 -24.67
N GLY A 723 -42.30 -34.98 -25.72
CA GLY A 723 -42.41 -35.13 -27.14
C GLY A 723 -41.52 -34.15 -27.84
N SER A 724 -40.81 -34.52 -28.80
CA SER A 724 -41.03 -34.51 -30.25
C SER A 724 -40.88 -33.14 -30.91
N GLY A 725 -40.09 -33.16 -31.94
CA GLY A 725 -40.23 -32.45 -33.21
C GLY A 725 -39.03 -31.62 -33.57
N ASP A 726 -38.15 -31.97 -34.35
CA ASP A 726 -37.98 -32.47 -35.72
C ASP A 726 -37.70 -31.33 -36.73
N ASN A 727 -36.76 -31.61 -37.61
CA ASN A 727 -36.47 -31.07 -38.94
C ASN A 727 -35.82 -29.69 -39.06
N GLY A 728 -34.76 -29.49 -39.81
CA GLY A 728 -34.22 -30.18 -40.96
C GLY A 728 -33.75 -29.17 -42.00
N GLY A 729 -32.67 -29.44 -42.71
CA GLY A 729 -32.38 -28.91 -44.04
C GLY A 729 -31.26 -27.84 -44.13
N SER A 730 -30.02 -28.14 -44.45
CA SER A 730 -29.43 -28.42 -45.77
C SER A 730 -29.51 -27.28 -46.79
N GLY A 731 -28.35 -26.93 -47.33
CA GLY A 731 -28.15 -26.23 -48.63
C GLY A 731 -27.09 -25.10 -48.55
N SER A 732 -25.88 -25.25 -48.82
CA SER A 732 -25.09 -25.40 -50.04
C SER A 732 -25.12 -24.19 -50.98
N SER A 733 -23.91 -23.72 -51.24
CA SER A 733 -23.30 -23.30 -52.50
C SER A 733 -23.24 -21.82 -52.90
N THR A 734 -22.01 -21.44 -53.09
CA THR A 734 -21.37 -20.86 -54.33
C THR A 734 -21.56 -19.36 -54.60
N ASP A 735 -20.47 -18.72 -54.66
CA ASP A 735 -19.61 -18.27 -55.76
C ASP A 735 -19.71 -16.80 -56.21
N GLN A 736 -18.51 -16.27 -56.43
CA GLN A 736 -18.03 -15.36 -57.46
C GLN A 736 -18.15 -13.84 -57.27
N SER A 737 -16.97 -13.25 -57.06
CA SER A 737 -16.17 -12.41 -57.99
C SER A 737 -16.76 -11.09 -58.52
N SER A 738 -15.99 -9.99 -58.33
CA SER A 738 -15.33 -9.17 -59.36
C SER A 738 -14.99 -7.81 -58.79
N GLN A 739 -13.71 -7.41 -58.78
CA GLN A 739 -12.95 -6.55 -59.71
C GLN A 739 -13.59 -5.18 -60.00
N GLY A 740 -12.70 -4.16 -59.83
CA GLY A 740 -12.69 -2.82 -60.46
C GLY A 740 -12.07 -1.81 -59.53
N GLN A 741 -10.82 -1.51 -59.55
CA GLN A 741 -9.93 -0.69 -60.37
C GLN A 741 -10.27 0.79 -60.33
N SER A 742 -9.21 1.53 -59.87
CA SER A 742 -8.64 2.85 -60.30
C SER A 742 -9.47 4.10 -60.00
N ASP A 743 -8.91 5.23 -59.57
CA ASP A 743 -7.80 5.95 -60.13
C ASP A 743 -7.37 7.14 -59.25
N GLN A 744 -6.10 7.46 -59.28
CA GLN A 744 -5.29 8.64 -59.11
C GLN A 744 -5.93 10.01 -58.79
N GLY A 745 -5.16 10.79 -58.02
CA GLY A 745 -5.16 12.25 -58.06
C GLY A 745 -4.53 12.92 -56.83
N GLN A 746 -3.25 12.99 -56.76
CA GLN A 746 -2.26 14.07 -56.65
C GLN A 746 -2.66 15.39 -55.99
N SER A 747 -1.83 15.75 -54.98
CA SER A 747 -1.09 17.02 -54.77
C SER A 747 -1.87 18.21 -54.18
N THR A 748 -1.43 18.89 -53.18
CA THR A 748 -0.27 19.72 -52.90
C THR A 748 -0.47 20.60 -51.66
N GLN A 749 0.63 20.77 -50.95
CA GLN A 749 1.10 21.98 -50.26
C GLN A 749 0.35 22.59 -49.05
N SER A 750 1.11 22.60 -47.95
CA SER A 750 1.09 23.60 -46.88
C SER A 750 1.30 25.04 -47.41
N PRO A 751 0.97 26.11 -46.63
CA PRO A 751 2.01 26.67 -45.77
C PRO A 751 1.53 27.25 -44.42
N GLN A 752 2.48 27.25 -43.48
CA GLN A 752 2.84 28.21 -42.43
C GLN A 752 1.91 29.41 -42.16
N GLN A 753 1.49 29.55 -40.92
CA GLN A 753 1.89 30.62 -40.00
C GLN A 753 1.62 30.17 -38.55
#